data_0a0c70181129b6f05d036eab3f3c1389
#
_entry.id   0a0c70181129b6f05d036eab3f3c1389
#
_cell.length_a   1.000
_cell.length_b   1.000
_cell.length_c   1.000
_cell.angle_alpha   90.00
_cell.angle_beta   90.00
_cell.angle_gamma   90.00
#
_symmetry.space_group_name_H-M   'P 1'
#
loop_
_entity.id
_entity.type
_entity.pdbx_description
1 polymer ?
#
loop_
_entity_poly.entity_id
_entity_poly.type
_entity_poly.pdbx_seq_one_letter_code
_entity_poly.pdbx_strand_id
1 'polypeptide(L)'
;MSTIGGSEGRRAAEAVWLPKRYRAEILVCSAIAARLCLDGAERNAIVQAFAAAMTNKTSFTDEVLISAGIGQDQLYGAIADELGVRFEDRIVSSRILLREDDVPQNLRAIRHALVAHGEGRTLLYIAPTISDLIVLKRCLSQSPALAERLRICPPSTLTEMMRLRQERQLARWAQEMTPPHFSAALVMHGWQAFMLAEMIFFLFGFFLFRPLETAVMLHIGLTLFFFGCVMMRLLAARVARVPCLLATRAAPAKDMPIYTILVPLYKEAEIVGQLLEALSRLRWPASKLDIKLVCEADDAATIAAIGEHALPPCFEIVKVPGLGPRTKPKALNYALQFARGEFVVVYDAEDRPHPDQLLEAWSAFAGGGEDLACLQAPLLISNFRSNWLTRMFAFEYAALFRGLLPWLASRNLVIPLGGTSNHLRRKCLETVGGWDSHNVTEDADLGIRLARFGYRIGVITRGTWEDAPEYYKDWKNQRTRWLKGWMQTWLVHMRNPLRTCRELGPGRFAMSLLYMTGLILSALIYPFMLLTVILLVTVSIAGQNSFWSFYLLCIDVMNILLAYFSYYVLGLKTLGREERRAGRYFCWIPAYWLLMSFSAWRALWQLFRAPHLWEKTPHRPSSAFATCRGNRSGLSVIRAGGSVAGHQKRRPRADDKLVFTADRLKVAPLVG
;
A
#
# COMPACT_ATOMS: atom_id res chain seq x y z
N MET A 1 49.45 4.92 -40.35
CA MET A 1 48.89 3.57 -40.44
C MET A 1 48.35 3.27 -39.05
N SER A 2 47.20 3.67 -38.73
CA SER A 2 45.82 3.14 -38.89
C SER A 2 45.69 1.72 -38.37
N THR A 3 45.08 1.60 -37.20
CA THR A 3 44.02 0.63 -37.00
C THR A 3 43.13 1.11 -35.84
N ILE A 4 41.98 1.57 -36.27
CA ILE A 4 40.76 1.71 -35.44
C ILE A 4 40.19 0.30 -35.37
N GLY A 5 39.93 -0.21 -34.19
CA GLY A 5 39.30 -1.51 -33.95
C GLY A 5 38.54 -1.48 -32.64
N GLY A 6 37.29 -1.20 -32.72
CA GLY A 6 36.10 -1.81 -32.27
C GLY A 6 35.99 -2.16 -30.77
N SER A 7 35.36 -1.27 -29.98
CA SER A 7 34.94 -1.50 -28.57
C SER A 7 33.56 -2.18 -28.42
N GLU A 8 33.12 -2.94 -29.42
CA GLU A 8 31.78 -3.60 -29.44
C GLU A 8 31.79 -5.11 -29.17
N GLY A 9 32.92 -5.69 -28.79
CA GLY A 9 33.10 -7.15 -28.66
C GLY A 9 33.21 -7.70 -27.24
N ARG A 10 32.92 -6.99 -26.16
CA ARG A 10 33.11 -7.47 -24.78
C ARG A 10 31.87 -7.45 -23.91
N ARG A 11 30.70 -7.76 -24.44
CA ARG A 11 29.55 -8.23 -23.64
C ARG A 11 29.29 -9.73 -23.87
N ALA A 12 30.32 -10.49 -24.19
CA ALA A 12 30.26 -11.93 -24.29
C ALA A 12 30.66 -12.55 -22.94
N ALA A 13 29.69 -13.17 -22.31
CA ALA A 13 29.84 -14.28 -21.36
C ALA A 13 30.80 -14.02 -20.17
N GLU A 14 30.35 -13.31 -19.16
CA GLU A 14 30.76 -13.66 -17.81
C GLU A 14 30.29 -15.10 -17.56
N ALA A 15 31.20 -16.06 -17.73
CA ALA A 15 30.95 -17.45 -17.38
C ALA A 15 30.66 -17.49 -15.88
N VAL A 16 29.40 -17.69 -15.52
CA VAL A 16 28.99 -17.83 -14.11
C VAL A 16 29.64 -19.12 -13.59
N TRP A 17 30.66 -18.96 -12.78
CA TRP A 17 31.36 -20.06 -12.10
C TRP A 17 30.46 -20.63 -11.01
N LEU A 18 29.64 -21.64 -11.36
CA LEU A 18 28.91 -22.41 -10.37
C LEU A 18 29.88 -23.39 -9.69
N PRO A 19 29.83 -23.54 -8.35
CA PRO A 19 30.61 -24.53 -7.64
C PRO A 19 30.41 -25.93 -8.19
N LYS A 20 31.46 -26.77 -8.18
CA LYS A 20 31.42 -28.17 -8.68
C LYS A 20 30.27 -29.00 -8.10
N ARG A 21 29.78 -28.64 -6.91
CA ARG A 21 28.61 -29.29 -6.25
C ARG A 21 27.31 -29.24 -7.06
N TYR A 22 27.14 -28.27 -7.97
CA TYR A 22 25.94 -28.13 -8.80
C TYR A 22 26.07 -28.76 -10.21
N ARG A 23 27.06 -29.63 -10.40
CA ARG A 23 27.30 -30.25 -11.71
C ARG A 23 26.10 -31.09 -12.22
N ALA A 24 25.44 -31.78 -11.29
CA ALA A 24 24.27 -32.61 -11.63
C ALA A 24 23.07 -31.74 -12.05
N GLU A 25 22.83 -30.64 -11.36
CA GLU A 25 21.77 -29.69 -11.68
C GLU A 25 22.01 -28.99 -13.02
N ILE A 26 23.26 -28.65 -13.35
CA ILE A 26 23.63 -28.07 -14.64
C ILE A 26 23.36 -29.05 -15.79
N LEU A 27 23.66 -30.34 -15.60
CA LEU A 27 23.36 -31.38 -16.58
C LEU A 27 21.86 -31.50 -16.81
N VAL A 28 21.03 -31.48 -15.74
CA VAL A 28 19.59 -31.49 -15.84
C VAL A 28 19.06 -30.25 -16.58
N CYS A 29 19.56 -29.05 -16.25
CA CYS A 29 19.21 -27.82 -16.97
C CYS A 29 19.53 -27.90 -18.47
N SER A 30 20.70 -28.45 -18.82
CA SER A 30 21.11 -28.66 -20.22
C SER A 30 20.21 -29.68 -20.95
N ALA A 31 19.78 -30.75 -20.26
CA ALA A 31 18.85 -31.73 -20.81
C ALA A 31 17.46 -31.09 -21.06
N ILE A 32 16.93 -30.31 -20.11
CA ILE A 32 15.68 -29.55 -20.28
C ILE A 32 15.78 -28.59 -21.47
N ALA A 33 16.90 -27.85 -21.58
CA ALA A 33 17.12 -26.94 -22.71
C ALA A 33 17.14 -27.67 -24.05
N ALA A 34 17.68 -28.89 -24.09
CA ALA A 34 17.64 -29.73 -25.30
C ALA A 34 16.22 -30.19 -25.66
N ARG A 35 15.37 -30.51 -24.66
CA ARG A 35 13.94 -30.85 -24.88
C ARG A 35 13.12 -29.69 -25.39
N LEU A 36 13.48 -28.46 -25.00
CA LEU A 36 12.85 -27.23 -25.50
C LEU A 36 13.29 -26.86 -26.92
N CYS A 37 14.16 -27.65 -27.56
CA CYS A 37 14.72 -27.40 -28.88
C CYS A 37 15.39 -26.03 -29.04
N LEU A 38 15.97 -25.52 -27.96
CA LEU A 38 16.62 -24.20 -27.92
C LEU A 38 17.97 -24.22 -28.65
N ASP A 39 18.32 -23.10 -29.22
CA ASP A 39 19.66 -22.89 -29.80
C ASP A 39 20.76 -22.77 -28.74
N GLY A 40 22.02 -22.62 -29.16
CA GLY A 40 23.15 -22.57 -28.21
C GLY A 40 23.11 -21.39 -27.26
N ALA A 41 22.59 -20.24 -27.68
CA ALA A 41 22.47 -19.04 -26.87
C ALA A 41 21.34 -19.18 -25.85
N GLU A 42 20.21 -19.69 -26.26
CA GLU A 42 19.04 -19.93 -25.40
C GLU A 42 19.28 -21.05 -24.37
N ARG A 43 20.05 -22.11 -24.74
CA ARG A 43 20.50 -23.13 -23.80
C ARG A 43 21.32 -22.54 -22.65
N ASN A 44 22.24 -21.61 -22.99
CA ASN A 44 23.01 -20.91 -21.98
C ASN A 44 22.12 -20.05 -21.09
N ALA A 45 21.04 -19.46 -21.57
CA ALA A 45 20.09 -18.70 -20.77
C ALA A 45 19.41 -19.55 -19.70
N ILE A 46 19.10 -20.84 -19.97
CA ILE A 46 18.54 -21.76 -18.94
C ILE A 46 19.55 -22.04 -17.82
N VAL A 47 20.81 -22.27 -18.17
CA VAL A 47 21.88 -22.49 -17.17
C VAL A 47 22.15 -21.22 -16.37
N GLN A 48 22.16 -20.05 -17.02
CA GLN A 48 22.29 -18.76 -16.36
C GLN A 48 21.11 -18.48 -15.41
N ALA A 49 19.88 -18.81 -15.81
CA ALA A 49 18.70 -18.69 -14.95
C ALA A 49 18.85 -19.56 -13.69
N PHE A 50 19.39 -20.79 -13.80
CA PHE A 50 19.68 -21.61 -12.63
C PHE A 50 20.72 -20.96 -11.71
N ALA A 51 21.80 -20.44 -12.29
CA ALA A 51 22.84 -19.76 -11.54
C ALA A 51 22.30 -18.47 -10.87
N ALA A 52 21.45 -17.70 -11.58
CA ALA A 52 20.78 -16.54 -11.04
C ALA A 52 19.85 -16.91 -9.88
N ALA A 53 19.07 -17.97 -10.02
CA ALA A 53 18.18 -18.46 -8.96
C ALA A 53 18.95 -18.80 -7.67
N MET A 54 20.09 -19.50 -7.81
CA MET A 54 20.96 -19.82 -6.68
C MET A 54 21.59 -18.58 -6.05
N THR A 55 22.05 -17.64 -6.86
CA THR A 55 22.69 -16.42 -6.39
C THR A 55 21.70 -15.47 -5.74
N ASN A 56 20.55 -15.29 -6.36
CA ASN A 56 19.50 -14.35 -5.93
C ASN A 56 18.59 -14.94 -4.86
N LYS A 57 18.66 -16.25 -4.58
CA LYS A 57 17.71 -16.97 -3.71
C LYS A 57 16.27 -16.84 -4.21
N THR A 58 16.07 -17.00 -5.52
CA THR A 58 14.79 -16.93 -6.21
C THR A 58 14.40 -18.31 -6.76
N SER A 59 13.17 -18.41 -7.33
CA SER A 59 12.73 -19.62 -8.00
C SER A 59 13.42 -19.75 -9.37
N PHE A 60 13.87 -20.95 -9.71
CA PHE A 60 14.38 -21.25 -11.06
C PHE A 60 13.33 -20.95 -12.13
N THR A 61 12.08 -21.28 -11.89
CA THR A 61 10.96 -21.02 -12.80
C THR A 61 10.81 -19.53 -13.11
N ASP A 62 10.90 -18.67 -12.07
CA ASP A 62 10.79 -17.23 -12.24
C ASP A 62 11.97 -16.66 -13.03
N GLU A 63 13.19 -17.14 -12.75
CA GLU A 63 14.39 -16.68 -13.49
C GLU A 63 14.36 -17.13 -14.95
N VAL A 64 13.89 -18.37 -15.26
CA VAL A 64 13.71 -18.83 -16.65
C VAL A 64 12.69 -18.00 -17.39
N LEU A 65 11.55 -17.72 -16.77
CA LEU A 65 10.49 -16.92 -17.37
C LEU A 65 10.98 -15.50 -17.69
N ILE A 66 11.79 -14.90 -16.81
CA ILE A 66 12.30 -13.53 -16.96
C ILE A 66 13.46 -13.45 -17.96
N SER A 67 14.42 -14.39 -17.90
CA SER A 67 15.65 -14.34 -18.69
C SER A 67 15.50 -14.94 -20.09
N ALA A 68 14.69 -16.00 -20.23
CA ALA A 68 14.52 -16.74 -21.47
C ALA A 68 13.11 -16.56 -22.11
N GLY A 69 12.17 -15.92 -21.40
CA GLY A 69 10.79 -15.74 -21.86
C GLY A 69 9.99 -17.05 -22.02
N ILE A 70 10.47 -18.14 -21.41
CA ILE A 70 9.85 -19.47 -21.53
C ILE A 70 8.76 -19.61 -20.45
N GLY A 71 7.53 -19.85 -20.88
CA GLY A 71 6.37 -20.05 -20.02
C GLY A 71 6.51 -21.27 -19.10
N GLN A 72 5.77 -21.25 -17.97
CA GLN A 72 5.79 -22.35 -17.02
C GLN A 72 5.34 -23.68 -17.67
N ASP A 73 4.31 -23.65 -18.53
CA ASP A 73 3.78 -24.82 -19.21
C ASP A 73 4.83 -25.46 -20.12
N GLN A 74 5.54 -24.65 -20.90
CA GLN A 74 6.63 -25.13 -21.75
C GLN A 74 7.78 -25.72 -20.95
N LEU A 75 8.19 -25.04 -19.87
CA LEU A 75 9.26 -25.50 -18.98
C LEU A 75 8.90 -26.84 -18.31
N TYR A 76 7.70 -26.94 -17.72
CA TYR A 76 7.26 -28.15 -17.02
C TYR A 76 6.88 -29.28 -17.99
N GLY A 77 6.46 -28.95 -19.22
CA GLY A 77 6.32 -29.93 -20.31
C GLY A 77 7.67 -30.59 -20.65
N ALA A 78 8.72 -29.78 -20.87
CA ALA A 78 10.07 -30.30 -21.12
C ALA A 78 10.64 -31.11 -19.93
N ILE A 79 10.31 -30.74 -18.70
CA ILE A 79 10.65 -31.51 -17.49
C ILE A 79 9.94 -32.87 -17.51
N ALA A 80 8.67 -32.91 -17.88
CA ALA A 80 7.90 -34.14 -17.95
C ALA A 80 8.48 -35.09 -19.03
N ASP A 81 8.83 -34.57 -20.20
CA ASP A 81 9.47 -35.29 -21.28
C ASP A 81 10.84 -35.87 -20.87
N GLU A 82 11.64 -35.09 -20.11
CA GLU A 82 12.93 -35.56 -19.61
C GLU A 82 12.81 -36.68 -18.58
N LEU A 83 11.72 -36.69 -17.80
CA LEU A 83 11.43 -37.74 -16.81
C LEU A 83 10.67 -38.94 -17.40
N GLY A 84 10.14 -38.86 -18.63
CA GLY A 84 9.27 -39.85 -19.24
C GLY A 84 7.92 -39.97 -18.51
N VAL A 85 7.38 -38.85 -17.98
CA VAL A 85 6.14 -38.80 -17.21
C VAL A 85 5.14 -37.89 -17.91
N ARG A 86 3.83 -38.11 -17.74
CA ARG A 86 2.81 -37.26 -18.37
C ARG A 86 2.79 -35.84 -17.79
N PHE A 87 2.70 -34.87 -18.66
CA PHE A 87 2.43 -33.47 -18.31
C PHE A 87 0.91 -33.20 -18.28
N GLU A 88 0.45 -32.48 -17.29
CA GLU A 88 -0.94 -32.01 -17.18
C GLU A 88 -0.97 -30.59 -16.63
N ASP A 89 -1.52 -29.66 -17.41
CA ASP A 89 -1.67 -28.23 -17.08
C ASP A 89 -3.00 -27.93 -16.37
N ARG A 90 -3.92 -28.90 -16.32
CA ARG A 90 -5.26 -28.74 -15.74
C ARG A 90 -5.58 -29.87 -14.77
N ILE A 91 -6.01 -29.49 -13.59
CA ILE A 91 -6.44 -30.41 -12.54
C ILE A 91 -7.86 -30.03 -12.11
N VAL A 92 -8.75 -31.00 -11.95
CA VAL A 92 -10.08 -30.74 -11.43
C VAL A 92 -10.01 -30.57 -9.92
N SER A 93 -10.25 -29.35 -9.42
CA SER A 93 -10.10 -28.98 -8.01
C SER A 93 -10.90 -29.88 -7.04
N SER A 94 -12.09 -30.32 -7.42
CA SER A 94 -12.94 -31.21 -6.59
C SER A 94 -12.34 -32.62 -6.36
N ARG A 95 -11.36 -33.02 -7.16
CA ARG A 95 -10.68 -34.34 -7.06
C ARG A 95 -9.44 -34.30 -6.17
N ILE A 96 -9.02 -33.14 -5.70
CA ILE A 96 -7.86 -33.01 -4.83
C ILE A 96 -8.21 -33.60 -3.46
N LEU A 97 -7.38 -34.55 -3.01
CA LEU A 97 -7.50 -35.18 -1.70
C LEU A 97 -6.84 -34.30 -0.65
N LEU A 98 -7.64 -33.45 -0.02
CA LEU A 98 -7.26 -32.63 1.12
C LEU A 98 -8.16 -32.96 2.29
N ARG A 99 -7.60 -33.04 3.49
CA ARG A 99 -8.40 -32.99 4.72
C ARG A 99 -8.96 -31.55 4.84
N GLU A 100 -10.19 -31.45 5.30
CA GLU A 100 -10.85 -30.12 5.44
C GLU A 100 -10.09 -29.18 6.38
N ASP A 101 -9.32 -29.74 7.32
CA ASP A 101 -8.52 -28.99 8.30
C ASP A 101 -7.10 -28.63 7.82
N ASP A 102 -6.64 -29.25 6.73
CA ASP A 102 -5.31 -28.98 6.17
C ASP A 102 -5.32 -27.70 5.31
N VAL A 103 -5.43 -26.54 5.94
CA VAL A 103 -5.11 -25.28 5.24
C VAL A 103 -3.60 -25.16 5.17
N PRO A 104 -3.01 -25.23 3.98
CA PRO A 104 -1.59 -25.00 3.85
C PRO A 104 -1.30 -23.57 4.34
N GLN A 105 -0.48 -23.42 5.37
CA GLN A 105 -0.05 -22.12 5.89
C GLN A 105 0.66 -21.26 4.81
N ASN A 106 1.03 -21.90 3.70
CA ASN A 106 1.64 -21.23 2.56
C ASN A 106 1.23 -21.94 1.26
N LEU A 107 0.19 -21.45 0.60
CA LEU A 107 -0.30 -21.97 -0.68
C LEU A 107 0.78 -22.01 -1.78
N ARG A 108 1.84 -21.22 -1.65
CA ARG A 108 2.95 -21.14 -2.61
C ARG A 108 4.07 -22.12 -2.38
N ALA A 109 4.14 -22.69 -1.20
CA ALA A 109 5.08 -23.76 -0.90
C ALA A 109 4.60 -25.12 -1.41
N ILE A 110 3.37 -25.18 -1.93
CA ILE A 110 2.79 -26.42 -2.44
C ILE A 110 3.52 -26.84 -3.70
N ARG A 111 4.17 -27.99 -3.64
CA ARG A 111 4.90 -28.60 -4.74
C ARG A 111 4.32 -29.93 -5.17
N HIS A 112 3.34 -30.46 -4.45
CA HIS A 112 2.67 -31.71 -4.76
C HIS A 112 1.22 -31.72 -4.26
N ALA A 113 0.39 -32.51 -4.93
CA ALA A 113 -0.98 -32.76 -4.53
C ALA A 113 -1.37 -34.20 -4.90
N LEU A 114 -2.17 -34.83 -4.05
CA LEU A 114 -2.81 -36.10 -4.34
C LEU A 114 -4.19 -35.85 -4.95
N VAL A 115 -4.46 -36.44 -6.10
CA VAL A 115 -5.70 -36.24 -6.84
C VAL A 115 -6.38 -37.59 -7.08
N ALA A 116 -7.65 -37.70 -6.72
CA ALA A 116 -8.46 -38.88 -7.01
C ALA A 116 -8.72 -38.97 -8.53
N HIS A 117 -8.44 -40.12 -9.09
CA HIS A 117 -8.76 -40.45 -10.47
C HIS A 117 -9.77 -41.58 -10.50
N GLY A 118 -10.55 -41.74 -11.57
CA GLY A 118 -11.59 -42.76 -11.65
C GLY A 118 -11.14 -44.15 -11.19
N GLU A 119 -12.06 -45.00 -10.72
CA GLU A 119 -11.84 -46.38 -10.22
C GLU A 119 -10.97 -46.44 -8.94
N GLY A 120 -11.01 -45.43 -8.07
CA GLY A 120 -10.28 -45.47 -6.78
C GLY A 120 -8.77 -45.30 -6.90
N ARG A 121 -8.25 -44.97 -8.07
CA ARG A 121 -6.82 -44.68 -8.27
C ARG A 121 -6.50 -43.29 -7.78
N THR A 122 -5.32 -43.14 -7.18
CA THR A 122 -4.78 -41.82 -6.77
C THR A 122 -3.55 -41.50 -7.59
N LEU A 123 -3.52 -40.32 -8.15
CA LEU A 123 -2.38 -39.76 -8.87
C LEU A 123 -1.68 -38.69 -8.01
N LEU A 124 -0.36 -38.67 -8.10
CA LEU A 124 0.49 -37.66 -7.45
C LEU A 124 0.91 -36.62 -8.49
N TYR A 125 0.43 -35.42 -8.31
CA TYR A 125 0.83 -34.24 -9.11
C TYR A 125 1.99 -33.55 -8.40
N ILE A 126 3.05 -33.24 -9.14
CA ILE A 126 4.26 -32.61 -8.61
C ILE A 126 4.70 -31.45 -9.52
N ALA A 127 5.10 -30.34 -8.90
CA ALA A 127 5.85 -29.26 -9.51
C ALA A 127 7.30 -29.30 -8.99
N PRO A 128 8.17 -30.16 -9.54
CA PRO A 128 9.49 -30.43 -8.99
C PRO A 128 10.42 -29.22 -9.15
N THR A 129 11.32 -29.03 -8.17
CA THR A 129 12.50 -28.17 -8.32
C THR A 129 13.60 -28.92 -9.10
N ILE A 130 14.62 -28.20 -9.56
CA ILE A 130 15.77 -28.83 -10.25
C ILE A 130 16.44 -29.91 -9.39
N SER A 131 16.55 -29.68 -8.09
CA SER A 131 17.12 -30.68 -7.16
C SER A 131 16.22 -31.93 -7.04
N ASP A 132 14.89 -31.75 -7.04
CA ASP A 132 13.94 -32.86 -6.98
C ASP A 132 14.02 -33.73 -8.24
N LEU A 133 14.34 -33.18 -9.41
CA LEU A 133 14.46 -33.90 -10.67
C LEU A 133 15.53 -35.00 -10.60
N ILE A 134 16.65 -34.71 -9.93
CA ILE A 134 17.73 -35.70 -9.75
C ILE A 134 17.24 -36.90 -8.96
N VAL A 135 16.49 -36.66 -7.87
CA VAL A 135 15.90 -37.67 -7.02
C VAL A 135 14.83 -38.44 -7.78
N LEU A 136 13.91 -37.74 -8.44
CA LEU A 136 12.82 -38.36 -9.22
C LEU A 136 13.37 -39.25 -10.34
N LYS A 137 14.39 -38.82 -11.07
CA LYS A 137 15.02 -39.60 -12.13
C LYS A 137 15.59 -40.92 -11.60
N ARG A 138 16.19 -40.91 -10.41
CA ARG A 138 16.66 -42.11 -9.74
C ARG A 138 15.51 -43.01 -9.29
N CYS A 139 14.46 -42.46 -8.69
CA CYS A 139 13.31 -43.24 -8.26
C CYS A 139 12.59 -43.88 -9.44
N LEU A 140 12.40 -43.15 -10.54
CA LEU A 140 11.76 -43.68 -11.77
C LEU A 140 12.59 -44.76 -12.44
N SER A 141 13.93 -44.69 -12.41
CA SER A 141 14.81 -45.75 -12.95
C SER A 141 14.75 -47.02 -12.10
N GLN A 142 14.53 -46.89 -10.77
CA GLN A 142 14.40 -48.05 -9.87
C GLN A 142 12.99 -48.65 -9.89
N SER A 143 11.96 -47.84 -10.15
CA SER A 143 10.56 -48.27 -10.12
C SER A 143 9.76 -47.62 -11.27
N PRO A 144 9.84 -48.17 -12.49
CA PRO A 144 9.17 -47.58 -13.67
C PRO A 144 7.65 -47.46 -13.53
N ALA A 145 7.01 -48.33 -12.73
CA ALA A 145 5.58 -48.25 -12.45
C ALA A 145 5.13 -46.95 -11.77
N LEU A 146 6.05 -46.23 -11.13
CA LEU A 146 5.76 -44.88 -10.57
C LEU A 146 5.40 -43.87 -11.65
N ALA A 147 5.91 -44.01 -12.87
CA ALA A 147 5.63 -43.07 -13.98
C ALA A 147 4.13 -43.06 -14.33
N GLU A 148 3.41 -44.16 -14.13
CA GLU A 148 1.96 -44.22 -14.41
C GLU A 148 1.14 -43.42 -13.38
N ARG A 149 1.64 -43.30 -12.14
CA ARG A 149 0.96 -42.63 -11.03
C ARG A 149 1.44 -41.18 -10.83
N LEU A 150 2.51 -40.77 -11.49
CA LEU A 150 3.08 -39.44 -11.38
C LEU A 150 2.62 -38.53 -12.53
N ARG A 151 2.33 -37.28 -12.20
CA ARG A 151 2.01 -36.23 -13.18
C ARG A 151 2.86 -35.01 -12.87
N ILE A 152 3.41 -34.43 -13.90
CA ILE A 152 4.14 -33.16 -13.79
C ILE A 152 3.19 -32.03 -14.17
N CYS A 153 3.17 -30.98 -13.34
CA CYS A 153 2.38 -29.78 -13.58
C CYS A 153 3.12 -28.53 -13.12
N PRO A 154 2.77 -27.34 -13.64
CA PRO A 154 3.33 -26.08 -13.17
C PRO A 154 2.94 -25.75 -11.73
N PRO A 155 3.79 -25.04 -10.96
CA PRO A 155 3.44 -24.56 -9.62
C PRO A 155 2.20 -23.68 -9.60
N SER A 156 2.00 -22.87 -10.66
CA SER A 156 0.81 -22.02 -10.83
C SER A 156 -0.47 -22.85 -10.87
N THR A 157 -0.47 -23.97 -11.59
CA THR A 157 -1.62 -24.90 -11.66
C THR A 157 -1.96 -25.48 -10.29
N LEU A 158 -0.96 -25.95 -9.53
CA LEU A 158 -1.20 -26.45 -8.17
C LEU A 158 -1.76 -25.36 -7.26
N THR A 159 -1.18 -24.18 -7.28
CA THR A 159 -1.64 -23.05 -6.47
C THR A 159 -3.08 -22.67 -6.81
N GLU A 160 -3.41 -22.56 -8.10
CA GLU A 160 -4.76 -22.22 -8.55
C GLU A 160 -5.79 -23.29 -8.17
N MET A 161 -5.46 -24.57 -8.33
CA MET A 161 -6.36 -25.67 -7.97
C MET A 161 -6.60 -25.74 -6.47
N MET A 162 -5.57 -25.51 -5.66
CA MET A 162 -5.69 -25.44 -4.21
C MET A 162 -6.51 -24.24 -3.77
N ARG A 163 -6.31 -23.07 -4.43
CA ARG A 163 -7.12 -21.87 -4.23
C ARG A 163 -8.60 -22.16 -4.47
N LEU A 164 -8.94 -22.77 -5.60
CA LEU A 164 -10.31 -23.13 -5.94
C LEU A 164 -10.90 -24.16 -4.96
N ARG A 165 -10.11 -25.14 -4.53
CA ARG A 165 -10.57 -26.18 -3.58
C ARG A 165 -10.89 -25.62 -2.21
N GLN A 166 -10.13 -24.60 -1.75
CA GLN A 166 -10.24 -24.02 -0.42
C GLN A 166 -10.82 -22.59 -0.45
N GLU A 167 -11.43 -22.18 -1.54
CA GLU A 167 -11.91 -20.81 -1.77
C GLU A 167 -12.73 -20.25 -0.61
N ARG A 168 -13.67 -21.04 -0.09
CA ARG A 168 -14.53 -20.62 1.04
C ARG A 168 -13.73 -20.42 2.32
N GLN A 169 -12.78 -21.30 2.59
CA GLN A 169 -11.97 -21.24 3.80
C GLN A 169 -10.98 -20.07 3.76
N LEU A 170 -10.34 -19.85 2.62
CA LEU A 170 -9.47 -18.70 2.38
C LEU A 170 -10.21 -17.37 2.50
N ALA A 171 -11.46 -17.30 2.00
CA ALA A 171 -12.30 -16.13 2.12
C ALA A 171 -12.71 -15.84 3.58
N ARG A 172 -13.07 -16.90 4.35
CA ARG A 172 -13.36 -16.77 5.78
C ARG A 172 -12.12 -16.30 6.55
N TRP A 173 -11.00 -16.95 6.33
CA TRP A 173 -9.76 -16.56 6.98
C TRP A 173 -9.39 -15.10 6.69
N ALA A 174 -9.52 -14.65 5.43
CA ALA A 174 -9.28 -13.27 5.06
C ALA A 174 -10.21 -12.28 5.78
N GLN A 175 -11.46 -12.68 6.06
CA GLN A 175 -12.42 -11.88 6.80
C GLN A 175 -12.13 -11.85 8.31
N GLU A 176 -11.71 -12.98 8.88
CA GLU A 176 -11.57 -13.22 10.33
C GLU A 176 -10.12 -13.09 10.82
N MET A 177 -9.19 -12.68 9.95
CA MET A 177 -7.76 -12.58 10.27
C MET A 177 -7.49 -11.62 11.45
N THR A 178 -8.26 -10.54 11.54
CA THR A 178 -8.16 -9.60 12.65
C THR A 178 -8.89 -10.15 13.89
N PRO A 179 -8.23 -10.23 15.06
CA PRO A 179 -8.86 -10.70 16.28
C PRO A 179 -10.15 -9.92 16.63
N PRO A 180 -11.22 -10.58 17.13
CA PRO A 180 -12.53 -9.94 17.34
C PRO A 180 -12.52 -8.70 18.21
N HIS A 181 -11.61 -8.63 19.18
CA HIS A 181 -11.48 -7.47 20.07
C HIS A 181 -10.83 -6.24 19.41
N PHE A 182 -10.24 -6.41 18.23
CA PHE A 182 -9.72 -5.34 17.39
C PHE A 182 -10.60 -5.06 16.16
N SER A 183 -11.58 -5.91 15.87
CA SER A 183 -12.38 -5.76 14.66
C SER A 183 -13.57 -4.80 14.87
N ALA A 184 -13.82 -3.94 13.88
CA ALA A 184 -14.97 -3.06 13.81
C ALA A 184 -16.26 -3.77 13.40
N ALA A 185 -16.30 -5.11 13.31
CA ALA A 185 -17.53 -5.88 13.08
C ALA A 185 -18.63 -5.52 14.08
N LEU A 186 -18.25 -5.30 15.33
CA LEU A 186 -19.08 -4.66 16.35
C LEU A 186 -18.48 -3.27 16.64
N VAL A 187 -19.08 -2.20 16.17
CA VAL A 187 -18.49 -0.85 16.28
C VAL A 187 -18.43 -0.36 17.72
N MET A 188 -19.49 -0.54 18.50
CA MET A 188 -19.61 -0.03 19.88
C MET A 188 -20.14 -1.13 20.81
N HIS A 189 -19.48 -1.33 21.94
CA HIS A 189 -19.95 -2.23 22.97
C HIS A 189 -21.07 -1.60 23.80
N GLY A 190 -21.99 -2.42 24.36
CA GLY A 190 -23.10 -1.95 25.17
C GLY A 190 -22.67 -1.04 26.33
N TRP A 191 -21.59 -1.34 27.03
CA TRP A 191 -21.07 -0.51 28.12
C TRP A 191 -20.62 0.88 27.63
N GLN A 192 -20.03 0.99 26.41
CA GLN A 192 -19.63 2.28 25.83
C GLN A 192 -20.86 3.13 25.50
N ALA A 193 -21.93 2.50 24.97
CA ALA A 193 -23.20 3.16 24.72
C ALA A 193 -23.83 3.63 26.04
N PHE A 194 -23.81 2.78 27.08
CA PHE A 194 -24.31 3.10 28.40
C PHE A 194 -23.55 4.29 29.01
N MET A 195 -22.22 4.24 29.04
CA MET A 195 -21.38 5.34 29.59
C MET A 195 -21.57 6.64 28.80
N LEU A 196 -21.75 6.57 27.50
CA LEU A 196 -22.05 7.76 26.68
C LEU A 196 -23.42 8.35 27.02
N ALA A 197 -24.42 7.50 27.19
CA ALA A 197 -25.77 7.92 27.58
C ALA A 197 -25.78 8.53 29.00
N GLU A 198 -25.10 7.90 29.94
CA GLU A 198 -24.89 8.41 31.31
C GLU A 198 -24.19 9.79 31.30
N MET A 199 -23.11 9.90 30.56
CA MET A 199 -22.38 11.17 30.42
C MET A 199 -23.29 12.27 29.86
N ILE A 200 -24.07 11.99 28.83
CA ILE A 200 -25.02 12.95 28.26
C ILE A 200 -26.10 13.30 29.27
N PHE A 201 -26.66 12.30 29.97
CA PHE A 201 -27.69 12.48 31.00
C PHE A 201 -27.20 13.37 32.14
N PHE A 202 -26.02 13.08 32.69
CA PHE A 202 -25.44 13.90 33.78
C PHE A 202 -25.10 15.32 33.30
N LEU A 203 -24.51 15.45 32.11
CA LEU A 203 -24.20 16.76 31.55
C LEU A 203 -25.47 17.59 31.32
N PHE A 204 -26.52 16.96 30.81
CA PHE A 204 -27.82 17.60 30.60
C PHE A 204 -28.48 17.96 31.94
N GLY A 205 -28.46 17.05 32.92
CA GLY A 205 -28.96 17.31 34.27
C GLY A 205 -28.23 18.49 34.93
N PHE A 206 -26.90 18.48 34.88
CA PHE A 206 -26.09 19.59 35.38
C PHE A 206 -26.41 20.92 34.68
N PHE A 207 -26.60 20.87 33.37
CA PHE A 207 -26.98 22.04 32.57
C PHE A 207 -28.37 22.60 32.98
N LEU A 208 -29.32 21.74 33.35
CA LEU A 208 -30.63 22.19 33.81
C LEU A 208 -30.57 22.89 35.16
N PHE A 209 -29.73 22.40 36.12
CA PHE A 209 -29.63 22.96 37.46
C PHE A 209 -28.62 24.12 37.56
N ARG A 210 -27.55 24.08 36.78
CA ARG A 210 -26.43 25.02 36.81
C ARG A 210 -25.92 25.36 35.41
N PRO A 211 -26.75 26.03 34.58
CA PRO A 211 -26.44 26.19 33.14
C PRO A 211 -25.16 26.96 32.91
N LEU A 212 -24.91 28.03 33.64
CA LEU A 212 -23.72 28.87 33.44
C LEU A 212 -22.45 28.13 33.87
N GLU A 213 -22.46 27.51 35.04
CA GLU A 213 -21.28 26.77 35.56
C GLU A 213 -20.96 25.58 34.63
N THR A 214 -21.96 24.85 34.15
CA THR A 214 -21.79 23.75 33.21
C THR A 214 -21.19 24.25 31.88
N ALA A 215 -21.71 25.36 31.35
CA ALA A 215 -21.21 25.96 30.12
C ALA A 215 -19.74 26.42 30.26
N VAL A 216 -19.41 27.07 31.40
CA VAL A 216 -18.04 27.52 31.66
C VAL A 216 -17.08 26.32 31.87
N MET A 217 -17.45 25.30 32.61
CA MET A 217 -16.62 24.08 32.76
C MET A 217 -16.36 23.39 31.45
N LEU A 218 -17.40 23.19 30.61
CA LEU A 218 -17.27 22.61 29.29
C LEU A 218 -16.39 23.46 28.39
N HIS A 219 -16.57 24.78 28.42
CA HIS A 219 -15.77 25.73 27.67
C HIS A 219 -14.29 25.67 28.06
N ILE A 220 -13.96 25.69 29.34
CA ILE A 220 -12.58 25.56 29.85
C ILE A 220 -11.96 24.25 29.37
N GLY A 221 -12.69 23.12 29.56
CA GLY A 221 -12.21 21.81 29.14
C GLY A 221 -11.90 21.74 27.64
N LEU A 222 -12.80 22.26 26.80
CA LEU A 222 -12.60 22.31 25.36
C LEU A 222 -11.46 23.26 24.96
N THR A 223 -11.35 24.42 25.62
CA THR A 223 -10.27 25.37 25.38
C THR A 223 -8.89 24.76 25.65
N LEU A 224 -8.71 24.11 26.80
CA LEU A 224 -7.45 23.43 27.15
C LEU A 224 -7.15 22.28 26.17
N PHE A 225 -8.16 21.53 25.79
CA PHE A 225 -8.02 20.44 24.83
C PHE A 225 -7.57 20.93 23.44
N PHE A 226 -8.24 21.97 22.90
CA PHE A 226 -7.86 22.55 21.62
C PHE A 226 -6.51 23.27 21.65
N PHE A 227 -6.17 23.89 22.78
CA PHE A 227 -4.83 24.42 22.99
C PHE A 227 -3.77 23.31 22.90
N GLY A 228 -4.02 22.13 23.48
CA GLY A 228 -3.17 20.95 23.31
C GLY A 228 -2.99 20.57 21.84
N CYS A 229 -4.07 20.57 21.04
CA CYS A 229 -4.01 20.31 19.59
C CYS A 229 -3.18 21.38 18.84
N VAL A 230 -3.32 22.66 19.21
CA VAL A 230 -2.51 23.76 18.66
C VAL A 230 -1.03 23.55 18.97
N MET A 231 -0.70 23.23 20.24
CA MET A 231 0.67 23.00 20.68
C MET A 231 1.31 21.81 19.94
N MET A 232 0.57 20.72 19.75
CA MET A 232 1.02 19.57 18.95
C MET A 232 1.40 19.99 17.52
N ARG A 233 0.56 20.77 16.85
CA ARG A 233 0.83 21.28 15.48
C ARG A 233 2.05 22.21 15.45
N LEU A 234 2.20 23.10 16.42
CA LEU A 234 3.35 24.02 16.51
C LEU A 234 4.66 23.25 16.79
N LEU A 235 4.63 22.23 17.63
CA LEU A 235 5.77 21.35 17.88
C LEU A 235 6.15 20.59 16.62
N ALA A 236 5.16 20.03 15.92
CA ALA A 236 5.40 19.40 14.61
C ALA A 236 5.99 20.40 13.60
N ALA A 237 5.47 21.63 13.54
CA ALA A 237 5.96 22.68 12.66
C ALA A 237 7.41 23.14 12.95
N ARG A 238 7.92 22.96 14.19
CA ARG A 238 9.33 23.26 14.51
C ARG A 238 10.29 22.32 13.82
N VAL A 239 9.91 21.03 13.69
CA VAL A 239 10.74 19.98 13.09
C VAL A 239 10.46 19.79 11.60
N ALA A 240 9.27 20.21 11.15
CA ALA A 240 8.84 20.05 9.77
C ALA A 240 9.78 20.76 8.78
N ARG A 241 10.27 20.00 7.81
CA ARG A 241 11.09 20.49 6.68
C ARG A 241 10.61 19.81 5.41
N VAL A 242 10.80 20.45 4.27
CA VAL A 242 10.63 19.78 2.98
C VAL A 242 11.66 18.63 2.94
N PRO A 243 11.24 17.38 2.75
CA PRO A 243 12.16 16.26 2.73
C PRO A 243 13.25 16.47 1.67
N CYS A 244 14.51 16.31 2.06
CA CYS A 244 15.60 16.18 1.12
C CYS A 244 15.70 14.71 0.71
N LEU A 245 15.58 14.42 -0.58
CA LEU A 245 15.72 13.06 -1.09
C LEU A 245 17.17 12.62 -0.91
N LEU A 246 17.40 11.66 -0.02
CA LEU A 246 18.71 11.04 0.14
C LEU A 246 19.02 10.17 -1.10
N ALA A 247 20.28 10.16 -1.51
CA ALA A 247 20.73 9.26 -2.56
C ALA A 247 20.58 7.81 -2.07
N THR A 248 19.74 7.03 -2.73
CA THR A 248 19.67 5.59 -2.47
C THR A 248 20.79 4.89 -3.22
N ARG A 249 21.62 4.17 -2.48
CA ARG A 249 22.68 3.35 -3.08
C ARG A 249 22.04 2.11 -3.69
N ALA A 250 22.32 1.84 -4.95
CA ALA A 250 21.97 0.57 -5.57
C ALA A 250 22.71 -0.56 -4.85
N ALA A 251 21.98 -1.56 -4.36
CA ALA A 251 22.56 -2.75 -3.79
C ALA A 251 22.55 -3.89 -4.82
N PRO A 252 23.46 -4.87 -4.70
CA PRO A 252 23.43 -6.06 -5.54
C PRO A 252 22.10 -6.80 -5.39
N ALA A 253 21.53 -7.30 -6.48
CA ALA A 253 20.25 -8.01 -6.49
C ALA A 253 20.21 -9.20 -5.50
N LYS A 254 21.35 -9.86 -5.27
CA LYS A 254 21.49 -10.99 -4.33
C LYS A 254 21.10 -10.64 -2.88
N ASP A 255 21.33 -9.39 -2.47
CA ASP A 255 21.10 -8.94 -1.10
C ASP A 255 19.70 -8.36 -0.90
N MET A 256 18.97 -8.13 -1.99
CA MET A 256 17.63 -7.59 -1.96
C MET A 256 16.60 -8.69 -1.65
N PRO A 257 15.60 -8.47 -0.80
CA PRO A 257 14.52 -9.42 -0.52
C PRO A 257 13.49 -9.45 -1.65
N ILE A 258 12.60 -10.44 -1.63
CA ILE A 258 11.38 -10.39 -2.44
C ILE A 258 10.46 -9.33 -1.86
N TYR A 259 9.91 -8.47 -2.72
CA TYR A 259 8.97 -7.41 -2.37
C TYR A 259 7.62 -7.68 -3.02
N THR A 260 6.56 -7.79 -2.22
CA THR A 260 5.19 -7.94 -2.74
C THR A 260 4.51 -6.58 -2.80
N ILE A 261 3.86 -6.30 -3.92
CA ILE A 261 3.00 -5.15 -4.14
C ILE A 261 1.56 -5.65 -4.24
N LEU A 262 0.68 -5.17 -3.38
CA LEU A 262 -0.75 -5.46 -3.41
C LEU A 262 -1.50 -4.25 -3.96
N VAL A 263 -2.27 -4.46 -5.02
CA VAL A 263 -3.06 -3.41 -5.67
C VAL A 263 -4.52 -3.86 -5.75
N PRO A 264 -5.36 -3.44 -4.80
CA PRO A 264 -6.78 -3.76 -4.83
C PRO A 264 -7.49 -2.96 -5.91
N LEU A 265 -8.22 -3.66 -6.79
CA LEU A 265 -8.92 -3.10 -7.94
C LEU A 265 -10.40 -3.50 -7.90
N TYR A 266 -11.29 -2.53 -7.98
CA TYR A 266 -12.73 -2.78 -8.10
C TYR A 266 -13.39 -1.70 -8.94
N LYS A 267 -13.89 -2.06 -10.12
CA LYS A 267 -14.48 -1.13 -11.11
C LYS A 267 -13.51 0.00 -11.50
N GLU A 268 -12.28 -0.38 -11.88
CA GLU A 268 -11.18 0.53 -12.20
C GLU A 268 -10.63 0.32 -13.63
N ALA A 269 -11.45 -0.22 -14.55
CA ALA A 269 -11.03 -0.54 -15.93
C ALA A 269 -10.37 0.64 -16.66
N GLU A 270 -10.85 1.87 -16.44
CA GLU A 270 -10.37 3.08 -17.13
C GLU A 270 -8.93 3.48 -16.77
N ILE A 271 -8.48 3.13 -15.56
CA ILE A 271 -7.16 3.56 -15.04
C ILE A 271 -6.10 2.47 -15.05
N VAL A 272 -6.46 1.22 -15.44
CA VAL A 272 -5.54 0.08 -15.50
C VAL A 272 -4.26 0.41 -16.27
N GLY A 273 -4.36 1.02 -17.45
CA GLY A 273 -3.18 1.33 -18.27
C GLY A 273 -2.21 2.31 -17.59
N GLN A 274 -2.72 3.33 -16.90
CA GLN A 274 -1.92 4.27 -16.14
C GLN A 274 -1.23 3.60 -14.94
N LEU A 275 -1.96 2.73 -14.24
CA LEU A 275 -1.45 1.96 -13.11
C LEU A 275 -0.29 1.04 -13.54
N LEU A 276 -0.50 0.23 -14.57
CA LEU A 276 0.54 -0.70 -15.08
C LEU A 276 1.80 0.04 -15.51
N GLU A 277 1.66 1.21 -16.16
CA GLU A 277 2.80 2.06 -16.50
C GLU A 277 3.51 2.59 -15.24
N ALA A 278 2.78 3.03 -14.22
CA ALA A 278 3.37 3.53 -12.99
C ALA A 278 4.15 2.44 -12.24
N LEU A 279 3.57 1.23 -12.13
CA LEU A 279 4.21 0.09 -11.47
C LEU A 279 5.43 -0.43 -12.23
N SER A 280 5.41 -0.40 -13.57
CA SER A 280 6.55 -0.83 -14.40
C SER A 280 7.78 0.06 -14.29
N ARG A 281 7.62 1.30 -13.77
CA ARG A 281 8.72 2.24 -13.52
C ARG A 281 9.47 1.99 -12.21
N LEU A 282 8.94 1.11 -11.34
CA LEU A 282 9.57 0.80 -10.06
C LEU A 282 10.92 0.10 -10.26
N ARG A 283 11.94 0.59 -9.59
CA ARG A 283 13.29 0.06 -9.66
C ARG A 283 13.50 -1.03 -8.61
N TRP A 284 13.28 -2.26 -9.03
CA TRP A 284 13.53 -3.47 -8.24
C TRP A 284 13.85 -4.64 -9.17
N PRO A 285 14.70 -5.62 -8.79
CA PRO A 285 14.95 -6.77 -9.64
C PRO A 285 13.66 -7.51 -9.96
N ALA A 286 13.38 -7.77 -11.24
CA ALA A 286 12.12 -8.35 -11.69
C ALA A 286 11.82 -9.72 -11.05
N SER A 287 12.85 -10.56 -10.83
CA SER A 287 12.71 -11.86 -10.17
C SER A 287 12.40 -11.78 -8.68
N LYS A 288 12.60 -10.61 -8.07
CA LYS A 288 12.31 -10.32 -6.67
C LYS A 288 11.12 -9.38 -6.48
N LEU A 289 10.41 -9.06 -7.55
CA LEU A 289 9.20 -8.28 -7.54
C LEU A 289 8.00 -9.22 -7.69
N ASP A 290 6.98 -9.02 -6.86
CA ASP A 290 5.78 -9.84 -6.79
C ASP A 290 4.56 -8.93 -6.75
N ILE A 291 3.97 -8.61 -7.92
CA ILE A 291 2.86 -7.66 -8.03
C ILE A 291 1.54 -8.41 -8.15
N LYS A 292 0.64 -8.19 -7.19
CA LYS A 292 -0.69 -8.79 -7.14
C LYS A 292 -1.72 -7.74 -7.52
N LEU A 293 -2.32 -7.89 -8.69
CA LEU A 293 -3.51 -7.16 -9.10
C LEU A 293 -4.73 -7.87 -8.50
N VAL A 294 -5.28 -7.31 -7.43
CA VAL A 294 -6.29 -7.95 -6.59
C VAL A 294 -7.67 -7.49 -7.03
N CYS A 295 -8.37 -8.32 -7.80
CA CYS A 295 -9.67 -8.01 -8.38
C CYS A 295 -10.78 -8.82 -7.73
N GLU A 296 -11.98 -8.24 -7.53
CA GLU A 296 -13.17 -9.02 -7.20
C GLU A 296 -13.50 -9.95 -8.39
N ALA A 297 -13.84 -11.21 -8.12
CA ALA A 297 -14.01 -12.23 -9.15
C ALA A 297 -15.15 -11.92 -10.15
N ASP A 298 -16.12 -11.10 -9.74
CA ASP A 298 -17.25 -10.66 -10.55
C ASP A 298 -16.99 -9.33 -11.31
N ASP A 299 -15.86 -8.69 -11.13
CA ASP A 299 -15.48 -7.49 -11.87
C ASP A 299 -14.83 -7.83 -13.23
N ALA A 300 -15.66 -8.39 -14.12
CA ALA A 300 -15.20 -8.82 -15.42
C ALA A 300 -14.60 -7.67 -16.28
N ALA A 301 -15.08 -6.43 -16.10
CA ALA A 301 -14.61 -5.28 -16.86
C ALA A 301 -13.16 -4.92 -16.52
N THR A 302 -12.82 -4.85 -15.22
CA THR A 302 -11.45 -4.56 -14.78
C THR A 302 -10.51 -5.71 -15.16
N ILE A 303 -10.95 -6.98 -15.00
CA ILE A 303 -10.14 -8.14 -15.36
C ILE A 303 -9.88 -8.18 -16.86
N ALA A 304 -10.88 -7.87 -17.71
CA ALA A 304 -10.72 -7.79 -19.15
C ALA A 304 -9.73 -6.68 -19.56
N ALA A 305 -9.87 -5.48 -18.97
CA ALA A 305 -8.96 -4.37 -19.21
C ALA A 305 -7.49 -4.70 -18.86
N ILE A 306 -7.26 -5.46 -17.78
CA ILE A 306 -5.93 -5.96 -17.44
C ILE A 306 -5.44 -6.95 -18.52
N GLY A 307 -6.32 -7.84 -19.00
CA GLY A 307 -6.00 -8.85 -20.00
C GLY A 307 -5.64 -8.30 -21.39
N GLU A 308 -6.01 -7.05 -21.69
CA GLU A 308 -5.61 -6.35 -22.93
C GLU A 308 -4.12 -5.96 -22.95
N HIS A 309 -3.45 -6.03 -21.78
CA HIS A 309 -2.04 -5.69 -21.63
C HIS A 309 -1.17 -6.95 -21.53
N ALA A 310 -0.03 -6.96 -22.21
CA ALA A 310 0.99 -8.00 -22.02
C ALA A 310 1.69 -7.76 -20.66
N LEU A 311 1.25 -8.49 -19.63
CA LEU A 311 1.80 -8.35 -18.30
C LEU A 311 3.21 -8.97 -18.19
N PRO A 312 4.17 -8.24 -17.61
CA PRO A 312 5.45 -8.83 -17.21
C PRO A 312 5.27 -9.99 -16.22
N PRO A 313 6.21 -10.95 -16.17
CA PRO A 313 6.09 -12.16 -15.34
C PRO A 313 5.94 -11.93 -13.84
N CYS A 314 6.33 -10.75 -13.34
CA CYS A 314 6.18 -10.38 -11.94
C CYS A 314 4.76 -9.97 -11.54
N PHE A 315 3.84 -9.86 -12.51
CA PHE A 315 2.43 -9.53 -12.26
C PHE A 315 1.58 -10.80 -12.19
N GLU A 316 0.65 -10.83 -11.25
CA GLU A 316 -0.33 -11.91 -11.09
C GLU A 316 -1.70 -11.31 -10.76
N ILE A 317 -2.76 -11.80 -11.42
CA ILE A 317 -4.14 -11.42 -11.13
C ILE A 317 -4.66 -12.36 -10.02
N VAL A 318 -4.99 -11.79 -8.87
CA VAL A 318 -5.61 -12.51 -7.76
C VAL A 318 -7.10 -12.22 -7.75
N LYS A 319 -7.92 -13.22 -8.10
CA LYS A 319 -9.38 -13.10 -8.11
C LYS A 319 -9.92 -13.40 -6.71
N VAL A 320 -10.53 -12.42 -6.08
CA VAL A 320 -11.13 -12.52 -4.74
C VAL A 320 -12.57 -13.01 -4.86
N PRO A 321 -12.95 -14.11 -4.20
CA PRO A 321 -14.32 -14.62 -4.28
C PRO A 321 -15.31 -13.68 -3.61
N GLY A 322 -16.53 -13.58 -4.18
CA GLY A 322 -17.62 -12.73 -3.68
C GLY A 322 -18.27 -13.21 -2.36
N LEU A 323 -17.54 -13.94 -1.53
CA LEU A 323 -17.97 -14.46 -0.24
C LEU A 323 -17.65 -13.48 0.89
N GLY A 324 -18.63 -13.13 1.72
CA GLY A 324 -18.48 -12.17 2.80
C GLY A 324 -18.50 -10.70 2.34
N PRO A 325 -18.03 -9.73 3.15
CA PRO A 325 -18.09 -8.33 2.81
C PRO A 325 -17.15 -7.99 1.64
N ARG A 326 -17.62 -7.17 0.70
CA ARG A 326 -16.80 -6.64 -0.39
C ARG A 326 -16.08 -5.39 0.08
N THR A 327 -14.89 -5.58 0.64
CA THR A 327 -14.09 -4.49 1.20
C THR A 327 -12.63 -4.61 0.77
N LYS A 328 -11.96 -3.47 0.63
CA LYS A 328 -10.53 -3.40 0.32
C LYS A 328 -9.70 -4.24 1.31
N PRO A 329 -9.88 -4.14 2.65
CA PRO A 329 -9.09 -4.91 3.61
C PRO A 329 -9.28 -6.43 3.48
N LYS A 330 -10.51 -6.93 3.23
CA LYS A 330 -10.70 -8.36 2.95
C LYS A 330 -9.94 -8.81 1.70
N ALA A 331 -9.99 -8.01 0.63
CA ALA A 331 -9.28 -8.31 -0.60
C ALA A 331 -7.75 -8.33 -0.38
N LEU A 332 -7.21 -7.40 0.39
CA LEU A 332 -5.81 -7.35 0.79
C LEU A 332 -5.40 -8.58 1.63
N ASN A 333 -6.20 -8.95 2.65
CA ASN A 333 -5.96 -10.14 3.46
C ASN A 333 -5.99 -11.41 2.61
N TYR A 334 -6.93 -11.52 1.67
CA TYR A 334 -6.99 -12.65 0.75
C TYR A 334 -5.73 -12.75 -0.12
N ALA A 335 -5.30 -11.63 -0.69
CA ALA A 335 -4.11 -11.58 -1.52
C ALA A 335 -2.81 -11.79 -0.72
N LEU A 336 -2.77 -11.40 0.55
CA LEU A 336 -1.63 -11.59 1.44
C LEU A 336 -1.23 -13.08 1.56
N GLN A 337 -2.19 -14.00 1.48
CA GLN A 337 -1.93 -15.45 1.49
C GLN A 337 -1.09 -15.91 0.28
N PHE A 338 -1.10 -15.13 -0.79
CA PHE A 338 -0.31 -15.36 -2.01
C PHE A 338 0.94 -14.48 -2.08
N ALA A 339 1.21 -13.63 -1.09
CA ALA A 339 2.36 -12.74 -1.04
C ALA A 339 3.68 -13.49 -0.84
N ARG A 340 4.68 -13.34 -1.75
CA ARG A 340 6.00 -13.99 -1.67
C ARG A 340 6.99 -13.15 -0.86
N GLY A 341 6.76 -11.85 -0.79
CA GLY A 341 7.70 -10.90 -0.24
C GLY A 341 7.90 -11.02 1.28
N GLU A 342 9.09 -10.70 1.71
CA GLU A 342 9.39 -10.38 3.11
C GLU A 342 8.75 -9.04 3.49
N PHE A 343 8.74 -8.11 2.53
CA PHE A 343 8.06 -6.82 2.63
C PHE A 343 6.85 -6.78 1.72
N VAL A 344 5.81 -6.08 2.17
CA VAL A 344 4.56 -5.86 1.45
C VAL A 344 4.29 -4.38 1.38
N VAL A 345 3.87 -3.88 0.22
CA VAL A 345 3.36 -2.50 0.07
C VAL A 345 1.99 -2.55 -0.59
N VAL A 346 1.12 -1.63 -0.18
CA VAL A 346 -0.20 -1.43 -0.79
C VAL A 346 -0.15 -0.17 -1.64
N TYR A 347 -0.62 -0.25 -2.88
CA TYR A 347 -0.89 0.91 -3.74
C TYR A 347 -2.35 0.89 -4.18
N ASP A 348 -2.98 2.04 -4.22
CA ASP A 348 -4.31 2.21 -4.78
C ASP A 348 -4.25 2.33 -6.32
N ALA A 349 -5.38 2.20 -6.98
CA ALA A 349 -5.46 2.13 -8.43
C ALA A 349 -4.95 3.40 -9.16
N GLU A 350 -5.09 4.57 -8.53
CA GLU A 350 -4.64 5.86 -9.04
C GLU A 350 -3.19 6.21 -8.69
N ASP A 351 -2.53 5.39 -7.91
CA ASP A 351 -1.21 5.69 -7.36
C ASP A 351 -0.09 5.68 -8.40
N ARG A 352 0.80 6.64 -8.25
CA ARG A 352 2.01 6.79 -9.05
C ARG A 352 3.21 6.92 -8.12
N PRO A 353 3.72 5.79 -7.59
CA PRO A 353 4.84 5.80 -6.67
C PRO A 353 6.15 6.25 -7.34
N HIS A 354 7.02 6.87 -6.55
CA HIS A 354 8.37 7.21 -7.03
C HIS A 354 9.15 5.93 -7.39
N PRO A 355 9.87 5.89 -8.53
CA PRO A 355 10.59 4.69 -8.97
C PRO A 355 11.53 4.07 -7.92
N ASP A 356 12.18 4.87 -7.09
CA ASP A 356 13.10 4.40 -6.06
C ASP A 356 12.45 4.24 -4.67
N GLN A 357 11.12 4.23 -4.57
CA GLN A 357 10.43 4.18 -3.28
C GLN A 357 10.70 2.87 -2.53
N LEU A 358 10.70 1.73 -3.25
CA LEU A 358 11.02 0.42 -2.67
C LEU A 358 12.46 0.37 -2.14
N LEU A 359 13.41 0.98 -2.86
CA LEU A 359 14.82 1.03 -2.46
C LEU A 359 15.01 1.83 -1.16
N GLU A 360 14.33 2.98 -1.05
CA GLU A 360 14.38 3.79 0.17
C GLU A 360 13.76 3.04 1.36
N ALA A 361 12.58 2.43 1.15
CA ALA A 361 11.89 1.68 2.19
C ALA A 361 12.75 0.50 2.70
N TRP A 362 13.32 -0.28 1.78
CA TRP A 362 14.21 -1.38 2.16
C TRP A 362 15.44 -0.90 2.91
N SER A 363 16.09 0.16 2.44
CA SER A 363 17.25 0.75 3.12
C SER A 363 16.89 1.21 4.55
N ALA A 364 15.71 1.81 4.73
CA ALA A 364 15.22 2.24 6.03
C ALA A 364 14.91 1.04 6.95
N PHE A 365 14.32 -0.05 6.43
CA PHE A 365 14.12 -1.28 7.19
C PHE A 365 15.42 -1.95 7.60
N ALA A 366 16.43 -1.96 6.72
CA ALA A 366 17.75 -2.53 7.03
C ALA A 366 18.46 -1.80 8.17
N GLY A 367 18.27 -0.48 8.27
CA GLY A 367 18.82 0.35 9.36
C GLY A 367 17.95 0.46 10.61
N GLY A 368 16.68 0.05 10.54
CA GLY A 368 15.66 0.36 11.53
C GLY A 368 15.41 -0.67 12.63
N GLY A 369 16.04 -1.84 12.57
CA GLY A 369 15.77 -2.94 13.50
C GLY A 369 14.51 -3.75 13.16
N GLU A 370 14.29 -4.86 13.87
CA GLU A 370 13.14 -5.75 13.64
C GLU A 370 11.81 -5.20 14.17
N ASP A 371 11.86 -4.29 15.12
CA ASP A 371 10.70 -3.61 15.70
C ASP A 371 10.11 -2.54 14.76
N LEU A 372 10.84 -2.11 13.73
CA LEU A 372 10.32 -1.24 12.69
C LEU A 372 9.44 -2.06 11.74
N ALA A 373 8.11 -2.02 11.97
CA ALA A 373 7.16 -2.85 11.27
C ALA A 373 6.60 -2.21 9.99
N CYS A 374 6.51 -0.88 9.96
CA CYS A 374 5.90 -0.15 8.85
C CYS A 374 6.64 1.14 8.53
N LEU A 375 6.63 1.51 7.25
CA LEU A 375 7.11 2.79 6.73
C LEU A 375 6.03 3.42 5.86
N GLN A 376 5.57 4.61 6.23
CA GLN A 376 4.62 5.39 5.43
C GLN A 376 5.36 6.30 4.46
N ALA A 377 5.04 6.20 3.17
CA ALA A 377 5.47 7.18 2.19
C ALA A 377 4.54 8.40 2.18
N PRO A 378 5.04 9.62 1.89
CA PRO A 378 4.18 10.79 1.78
C PRO A 378 3.32 10.72 0.52
N LEU A 379 2.04 11.09 0.66
CA LEU A 379 1.12 11.23 -0.46
C LEU A 379 1.16 12.66 -0.98
N LEU A 380 1.23 12.82 -2.30
CA LEU A 380 1.43 14.08 -3.00
C LEU A 380 0.30 14.29 -4.00
N ILE A 381 -0.34 15.45 -3.96
CA ILE A 381 -1.48 15.76 -4.85
C ILE A 381 -0.98 16.39 -6.15
N SER A 382 -1.26 15.73 -7.28
CA SER A 382 -0.79 16.18 -8.59
C SER A 382 -1.69 17.26 -9.20
N ASN A 383 -3.00 17.16 -9.03
CA ASN A 383 -3.99 18.09 -9.59
C ASN A 383 -4.31 19.30 -8.66
N PHE A 384 -3.39 19.70 -7.77
CA PHE A 384 -3.60 20.78 -6.81
C PHE A 384 -3.93 22.14 -7.46
N ARG A 385 -3.69 22.30 -8.78
CA ARG A 385 -3.97 23.52 -9.53
C ARG A 385 -5.38 23.58 -10.10
N SER A 386 -6.13 22.49 -10.12
CA SER A 386 -7.46 22.40 -10.74
C SER A 386 -8.46 23.39 -10.14
N ASN A 387 -8.58 23.43 -8.80
CA ASN A 387 -9.48 24.33 -8.11
C ASN A 387 -9.04 24.61 -6.65
N TRP A 388 -9.83 25.41 -5.91
CA TRP A 388 -9.51 25.74 -4.54
C TRP A 388 -9.60 24.53 -3.58
N LEU A 389 -10.52 23.59 -3.84
CA LEU A 389 -10.74 22.40 -3.02
C LEU A 389 -9.54 21.45 -3.13
N THR A 390 -9.05 21.20 -4.34
CA THR A 390 -7.84 20.37 -4.58
C THR A 390 -6.58 21.02 -3.99
N ARG A 391 -6.50 22.36 -3.98
CA ARG A 391 -5.42 23.10 -3.30
C ARG A 391 -5.46 22.92 -1.79
N MET A 392 -6.63 23.04 -1.18
CA MET A 392 -6.77 22.81 0.26
C MET A 392 -6.52 21.37 0.65
N PHE A 393 -6.87 20.43 -0.22
CA PHE A 393 -6.55 19.03 -0.07
C PHE A 393 -5.03 18.79 -0.09
N ALA A 394 -4.32 19.35 -1.06
CA ALA A 394 -2.86 19.29 -1.13
C ALA A 394 -2.18 19.94 0.09
N PHE A 395 -2.73 21.05 0.59
CA PHE A 395 -2.26 21.72 1.79
C PHE A 395 -2.40 20.83 3.03
N GLU A 396 -3.55 20.17 3.20
CA GLU A 396 -3.82 19.25 4.29
C GLU A 396 -2.86 18.03 4.24
N TYR A 397 -2.68 17.44 3.05
CA TYR A 397 -1.77 16.32 2.86
C TYR A 397 -0.31 16.69 3.14
N ALA A 398 0.10 17.87 2.73
CA ALA A 398 1.43 18.37 3.07
C ALA A 398 1.63 18.53 4.57
N ALA A 399 0.65 19.13 5.26
CA ALA A 399 0.70 19.28 6.72
C ALA A 399 0.72 17.92 7.44
N LEU A 400 -0.04 16.94 6.95
CA LEU A 400 -0.11 15.60 7.53
C LEU A 400 1.14 14.78 7.19
N PHE A 401 1.34 14.43 5.93
CA PHE A 401 2.35 13.45 5.51
C PHE A 401 3.78 13.95 5.55
N ARG A 402 4.00 15.26 5.35
CA ARG A 402 5.34 15.87 5.34
C ARG A 402 5.65 16.66 6.63
N GLY A 403 4.65 16.84 7.51
CA GLY A 403 4.79 17.58 8.76
C GLY A 403 4.50 16.76 9.99
N LEU A 404 3.24 16.40 10.21
CA LEU A 404 2.77 15.76 11.44
C LEU A 404 3.28 14.32 11.57
N LEU A 405 3.13 13.47 10.55
CA LEU A 405 3.58 12.08 10.61
C LEU A 405 5.09 11.93 10.83
N PRO A 406 5.97 12.69 10.14
CA PRO A 406 7.41 12.67 10.45
C PRO A 406 7.74 13.08 11.88
N TRP A 407 7.00 14.05 12.44
CA TRP A 407 7.18 14.45 13.82
C TRP A 407 6.75 13.34 14.80
N LEU A 408 5.60 12.69 14.57
CA LEU A 408 5.15 11.55 15.36
C LEU A 408 6.16 10.39 15.28
N ALA A 409 6.67 10.08 14.09
CA ALA A 409 7.69 9.05 13.88
C ALA A 409 8.96 9.35 14.66
N SER A 410 9.46 10.59 14.61
CA SER A 410 10.70 11.00 15.29
C SER A 410 10.61 10.89 16.81
N ARG A 411 9.41 10.89 17.37
CA ARG A 411 9.13 10.75 18.81
C ARG A 411 8.64 9.34 19.18
N ASN A 412 8.65 8.42 18.22
CA ASN A 412 8.12 7.06 18.39
C ASN A 412 6.68 7.06 18.96
N LEU A 413 5.85 7.99 18.48
CA LEU A 413 4.43 8.12 18.83
C LEU A 413 3.57 7.25 17.90
N VAL A 414 2.30 7.09 18.27
CA VAL A 414 1.33 6.35 17.43
C VAL A 414 1.11 7.09 16.14
N ILE A 415 1.27 6.40 15.01
CA ILE A 415 1.06 6.95 13.66
C ILE A 415 -0.16 6.26 13.07
N PRO A 416 -1.24 6.98 12.80
CA PRO A 416 -2.28 6.47 11.92
C PRO A 416 -1.75 6.44 10.50
N LEU A 417 -1.85 5.28 9.86
CA LEU A 417 -1.39 5.11 8.48
C LEU A 417 -2.37 5.76 7.50
N GLY A 418 -1.88 6.18 6.35
CA GLY A 418 -2.72 6.52 5.19
C GLY A 418 -3.15 5.26 4.43
N GLY A 419 -4.15 5.37 3.56
CA GLY A 419 -4.76 4.23 2.86
C GLY A 419 -3.88 3.52 1.85
N THR A 420 -2.72 4.09 1.52
CA THR A 420 -1.81 3.59 0.49
C THR A 420 -0.36 3.90 0.82
N SER A 421 0.56 3.32 0.04
CA SER A 421 2.02 3.52 0.17
C SER A 421 2.58 3.18 1.55
N ASN A 422 1.96 2.17 2.17
CA ASN A 422 2.40 1.57 3.43
C ASN A 422 3.30 0.38 3.13
N HIS A 423 4.58 0.53 3.42
CA HIS A 423 5.56 -0.54 3.34
C HIS A 423 5.60 -1.28 4.67
N LEU A 424 5.33 -2.57 4.67
CA LEU A 424 5.12 -3.39 5.88
C LEU A 424 6.07 -4.58 5.89
N ARG A 425 6.64 -4.90 7.05
CA ARG A 425 7.20 -6.24 7.26
C ARG A 425 6.05 -7.23 7.32
N ARG A 426 6.02 -8.20 6.39
CA ARG A 426 4.93 -9.19 6.31
C ARG A 426 4.71 -9.92 7.63
N LYS A 427 5.78 -10.37 8.29
CA LYS A 427 5.70 -11.05 9.58
C LYS A 427 4.99 -10.22 10.64
N CYS A 428 5.29 -8.92 10.73
CA CYS A 428 4.63 -8.04 11.69
C CYS A 428 3.15 -7.83 11.34
N LEU A 429 2.83 -7.65 10.05
CA LEU A 429 1.46 -7.54 9.57
C LEU A 429 0.62 -8.78 9.90
N GLU A 430 1.16 -9.97 9.66
CA GLU A 430 0.50 -11.23 9.99
C GLU A 430 0.32 -11.39 11.51
N THR A 431 1.32 -11.01 12.31
CA THR A 431 1.26 -11.08 13.79
C THR A 431 0.14 -10.22 14.36
N VAL A 432 -0.10 -9.03 13.80
CA VAL A 432 -1.17 -8.14 14.29
C VAL A 432 -2.55 -8.46 13.70
N GLY A 433 -2.66 -9.47 12.84
CA GLY A 433 -3.92 -9.95 12.27
C GLY A 433 -4.35 -9.19 11.00
N GLY A 434 -3.41 -8.77 10.15
CA GLY A 434 -3.70 -8.15 8.85
C GLY A 434 -4.51 -6.86 8.95
N TRP A 435 -5.35 -6.61 7.95
CA TRP A 435 -6.28 -5.48 7.91
C TRP A 435 -7.66 -5.88 8.43
N ASP A 436 -8.33 -5.02 9.21
CA ASP A 436 -9.69 -5.29 9.68
C ASP A 436 -10.70 -5.17 8.54
N SER A 437 -11.27 -6.30 8.13
CA SER A 437 -12.23 -6.40 7.02
C SER A 437 -13.53 -5.61 7.22
N HIS A 438 -13.81 -5.16 8.43
CA HIS A 438 -15.02 -4.43 8.79
C HIS A 438 -14.78 -2.94 9.06
N ASN A 439 -13.53 -2.49 9.11
CA ASN A 439 -13.19 -1.09 9.31
C ASN A 439 -13.11 -0.36 7.96
N VAL A 440 -13.71 0.83 7.87
CA VAL A 440 -13.67 1.63 6.63
C VAL A 440 -12.42 2.52 6.53
N THR A 441 -11.57 2.53 7.57
CA THR A 441 -10.21 3.08 7.61
C THR A 441 -9.29 2.06 8.27
N GLU A 442 -9.17 0.92 7.63
CA GLU A 442 -8.36 -0.24 8.06
C GLU A 442 -6.88 0.08 8.25
N ASP A 443 -6.42 1.11 7.55
CA ASP A 443 -5.08 1.68 7.58
C ASP A 443 -4.78 2.39 8.90
N ALA A 444 -5.64 3.31 9.31
CA ALA A 444 -5.50 4.03 10.58
C ALA A 444 -5.58 3.06 11.77
N ASP A 445 -6.49 2.08 11.72
CA ASP A 445 -6.60 1.00 12.70
C ASP A 445 -5.32 0.17 12.77
N LEU A 446 -4.78 -0.26 11.62
CA LEU A 446 -3.55 -1.03 11.53
C LEU A 446 -2.38 -0.28 12.19
N GLY A 447 -2.26 1.03 11.95
CA GLY A 447 -1.22 1.85 12.57
C GLY A 447 -1.26 1.83 14.09
N ILE A 448 -2.46 1.93 14.67
CA ILE A 448 -2.64 1.86 16.13
C ILE A 448 -2.39 0.44 16.66
N ARG A 449 -2.86 -0.60 15.95
CA ARG A 449 -2.60 -2.00 16.33
C ARG A 449 -1.12 -2.31 16.35
N LEU A 450 -0.37 -1.92 15.32
CA LEU A 450 1.08 -2.09 15.30
C LEU A 450 1.73 -1.47 16.54
N ALA A 451 1.36 -0.25 16.90
CA ALA A 451 1.89 0.43 18.07
C ALA A 451 1.51 -0.29 19.40
N ARG A 452 0.29 -0.85 19.51
CA ARG A 452 -0.17 -1.62 20.67
C ARG A 452 0.57 -2.95 20.82
N PHE A 453 1.04 -3.55 19.71
CA PHE A 453 1.91 -4.74 19.73
C PHE A 453 3.39 -4.38 19.97
N GLY A 454 3.71 -3.12 20.24
CA GLY A 454 5.08 -2.68 20.55
C GLY A 454 5.92 -2.34 19.33
N TYR A 455 5.37 -2.43 18.11
CA TYR A 455 6.07 -2.09 16.89
C TYR A 455 6.16 -0.58 16.68
N ARG A 456 7.19 -0.17 15.92
CA ARG A 456 7.41 1.21 15.49
C ARG A 456 6.99 1.40 14.04
N ILE A 457 6.52 2.61 13.75
CA ILE A 457 6.21 3.06 12.39
C ILE A 457 7.14 4.23 12.06
N GLY A 458 7.79 4.16 10.93
CA GLY A 458 8.61 5.22 10.39
C GLY A 458 7.95 5.90 9.18
N VAL A 459 8.67 6.87 8.62
CA VAL A 459 8.29 7.55 7.37
C VAL A 459 9.48 7.57 6.42
N ILE A 460 9.19 7.56 5.10
CA ILE A 460 10.18 7.74 4.05
C ILE A 460 9.93 9.06 3.31
N THR A 461 10.82 9.42 2.39
CA THR A 461 10.76 10.74 1.73
C THR A 461 10.25 10.69 0.30
N ARG A 462 10.44 9.55 -0.42
CA ARG A 462 9.94 9.35 -1.77
C ARG A 462 8.46 9.07 -1.75
N GLY A 463 7.69 10.04 -2.28
CA GLY A 463 6.24 10.00 -2.21
C GLY A 463 5.57 9.23 -3.33
N THR A 464 4.26 9.12 -3.19
CA THR A 464 3.33 8.63 -4.20
C THR A 464 2.45 9.78 -4.64
N TRP A 465 2.31 9.96 -5.95
CA TRP A 465 1.43 10.95 -6.53
C TRP A 465 0.04 10.36 -6.72
N GLU A 466 -0.98 11.11 -6.29
CA GLU A 466 -2.40 10.80 -6.48
C GLU A 466 -3.16 12.05 -6.90
N ASP A 467 -4.42 11.92 -7.31
CA ASP A 467 -5.28 13.03 -7.68
C ASP A 467 -6.36 13.25 -6.61
N ALA A 468 -6.50 14.50 -6.13
CA ALA A 468 -7.56 14.87 -5.21
C ALA A 468 -8.92 14.95 -5.93
N PRO A 469 -10.03 14.65 -5.25
CA PRO A 469 -11.37 14.85 -5.81
C PRO A 469 -11.61 16.30 -6.20
N GLU A 470 -11.99 16.54 -7.46
CA GLU A 470 -12.25 17.89 -7.99
C GLU A 470 -13.67 18.37 -7.69
N TYR A 471 -14.61 17.46 -7.51
CA TYR A 471 -16.02 17.76 -7.26
C TYR A 471 -16.37 17.63 -5.78
N TYR A 472 -17.13 18.58 -5.27
CA TYR A 472 -17.56 18.60 -3.87
C TYR A 472 -18.31 17.33 -3.44
N LYS A 473 -19.11 16.73 -4.32
CA LYS A 473 -19.85 15.49 -4.03
C LYS A 473 -18.90 14.34 -3.69
N ASP A 474 -17.86 14.15 -4.50
CA ASP A 474 -16.88 13.07 -4.34
C ASP A 474 -16.00 13.32 -3.11
N TRP A 475 -15.53 14.56 -2.94
CA TRP A 475 -14.80 15.00 -1.76
C TRP A 475 -15.61 14.77 -0.47
N LYS A 476 -16.88 15.19 -0.44
CA LYS A 476 -17.76 15.00 0.72
C LYS A 476 -17.94 13.53 1.07
N ASN A 477 -18.18 12.66 0.09
CA ASN A 477 -18.35 11.23 0.30
C ASN A 477 -17.07 10.60 0.86
N GLN A 478 -15.93 10.94 0.30
CA GLN A 478 -14.61 10.49 0.77
C GLN A 478 -14.34 10.95 2.21
N ARG A 479 -14.58 12.23 2.53
CA ARG A 479 -14.40 12.78 3.89
C ARG A 479 -15.36 12.19 4.91
N THR A 480 -16.63 11.98 4.52
CA THR A 480 -17.59 11.28 5.37
C THR A 480 -17.11 9.87 5.71
N ARG A 481 -16.63 9.12 4.72
CA ARG A 481 -16.09 7.77 4.90
C ARG A 481 -14.91 7.78 5.86
N TRP A 482 -13.94 8.67 5.66
CA TRP A 482 -12.75 8.76 6.51
C TRP A 482 -13.10 9.12 7.97
N LEU A 483 -13.90 10.16 8.17
CA LEU A 483 -14.29 10.57 9.52
C LEU A 483 -15.10 9.48 10.24
N LYS A 484 -15.99 8.76 9.52
CA LYS A 484 -16.69 7.61 10.06
C LYS A 484 -15.73 6.49 10.48
N GLY A 485 -14.78 6.15 9.64
CA GLY A 485 -13.77 5.14 9.96
C GLY A 485 -12.88 5.53 11.14
N TRP A 486 -12.50 6.81 11.25
CA TRP A 486 -11.79 7.32 12.42
C TRP A 486 -12.61 7.18 13.72
N MET A 487 -13.92 7.45 13.66
CA MET A 487 -14.83 7.21 14.79
C MET A 487 -14.92 5.73 15.15
N GLN A 488 -15.02 4.84 14.14
CA GLN A 488 -14.99 3.38 14.36
C GLN A 488 -13.70 2.94 15.02
N THR A 489 -12.56 3.32 14.46
CA THR A 489 -11.23 3.00 14.97
C THR A 489 -11.06 3.49 16.40
N TRP A 490 -11.47 4.72 16.70
CA TRP A 490 -11.43 5.25 18.05
C TRP A 490 -12.26 4.42 19.04
N LEU A 491 -13.52 4.09 18.69
CA LEU A 491 -14.41 3.26 19.51
C LEU A 491 -13.84 1.86 19.76
N VAL A 492 -13.28 1.22 18.74
CA VAL A 492 -12.67 -0.11 18.85
C VAL A 492 -11.49 -0.09 19.83
N HIS A 493 -10.57 0.87 19.68
CA HIS A 493 -9.40 0.95 20.55
C HIS A 493 -9.73 1.43 21.97
N MET A 494 -10.85 2.12 22.17
CA MET A 494 -11.36 2.55 23.48
C MET A 494 -12.34 1.54 24.12
N ARG A 495 -12.46 0.32 23.62
CA ARG A 495 -13.21 -0.76 24.30
C ARG A 495 -12.61 -1.15 25.66
N ASN A 496 -11.30 -1.06 25.79
CA ASN A 496 -10.60 -1.24 27.05
C ASN A 496 -9.48 -0.21 27.16
N PRO A 497 -9.80 1.03 27.58
CA PRO A 497 -8.84 2.14 27.62
C PRO A 497 -7.66 1.88 28.55
N LEU A 498 -7.87 1.17 29.66
CA LEU A 498 -6.81 0.81 30.61
C LEU A 498 -5.81 -0.17 29.98
N ARG A 499 -6.31 -1.17 29.24
CA ARG A 499 -5.46 -2.10 28.49
C ARG A 499 -4.69 -1.37 27.40
N THR A 500 -5.35 -0.52 26.64
CA THR A 500 -4.72 0.30 25.57
C THR A 500 -3.64 1.22 26.15
N CYS A 501 -3.89 1.83 27.31
CA CYS A 501 -2.90 2.66 28.00
C CYS A 501 -1.68 1.83 28.48
N ARG A 502 -1.88 0.60 28.99
CA ARG A 502 -0.77 -0.27 29.37
C ARG A 502 0.06 -0.72 28.17
N GLU A 503 -0.58 -1.09 27.06
CA GLU A 503 0.09 -1.55 25.84
C GLU A 503 0.88 -0.43 25.15
N LEU A 504 0.33 0.77 25.08
CA LEU A 504 1.00 1.93 24.46
C LEU A 504 1.98 2.64 25.40
N GLY A 505 1.74 2.58 26.69
CA GLY A 505 2.33 3.46 27.70
C GLY A 505 1.59 4.81 27.80
N PRO A 506 1.61 5.49 28.97
CA PRO A 506 0.76 6.66 29.24
C PRO A 506 1.02 7.83 28.29
N GLY A 507 2.26 8.12 27.94
CA GLY A 507 2.60 9.23 27.04
C GLY A 507 2.11 9.04 25.60
N ARG A 508 2.32 7.84 25.01
CA ARG A 508 1.82 7.51 23.66
C ARG A 508 0.29 7.45 23.66
N PHE A 509 -0.31 6.91 24.71
CA PHE A 509 -1.76 6.86 24.87
C PHE A 509 -2.37 8.26 24.91
N ALA A 510 -1.87 9.16 25.78
CA ALA A 510 -2.34 10.54 25.88
C ALA A 510 -2.20 11.30 24.52
N MET A 511 -1.08 11.11 23.83
CA MET A 511 -0.87 11.74 22.52
C MET A 511 -1.81 11.18 21.44
N SER A 512 -2.07 9.86 21.44
CA SER A 512 -3.03 9.24 20.53
C SER A 512 -4.45 9.72 20.78
N LEU A 513 -4.84 9.87 22.05
CA LEU A 513 -6.13 10.47 22.43
C LEU A 513 -6.24 11.91 21.92
N LEU A 514 -5.22 12.73 22.17
CA LEU A 514 -5.21 14.13 21.74
C LEU A 514 -5.34 14.24 20.21
N TYR A 515 -4.62 13.41 19.46
CA TYR A 515 -4.65 13.43 18.00
C TYR A 515 -5.99 12.92 17.43
N MET A 516 -6.44 11.72 17.85
CA MET A 516 -7.64 11.08 17.33
C MET A 516 -8.90 11.81 17.76
N THR A 517 -9.05 12.08 19.08
CA THR A 517 -10.18 12.84 19.61
C THR A 517 -10.16 14.25 19.05
N GLY A 518 -8.97 14.87 18.91
CA GLY A 518 -8.81 16.20 18.36
C GLY A 518 -9.30 16.32 16.93
N LEU A 519 -9.03 15.33 16.09
CA LEU A 519 -9.52 15.29 14.71
C LEU A 519 -11.05 15.27 14.67
N ILE A 520 -11.66 14.33 15.41
CA ILE A 520 -13.12 14.12 15.43
C ILE A 520 -13.83 15.31 16.08
N LEU A 521 -13.39 15.68 17.27
CA LEU A 521 -14.04 16.71 18.10
C LEU A 521 -13.93 18.09 17.45
N SER A 522 -12.75 18.45 16.90
CA SER A 522 -12.59 19.71 16.14
C SER A 522 -13.58 19.81 15.01
N ALA A 523 -13.75 18.74 14.21
CA ALA A 523 -14.67 18.74 13.09
C ALA A 523 -16.14 18.85 13.53
N LEU A 524 -16.52 18.24 14.63
CA LEU A 524 -17.91 18.29 15.14
C LEU A 524 -18.23 19.63 15.82
N ILE A 525 -17.31 20.19 16.59
CA ILE A 525 -17.54 21.37 17.45
C ILE A 525 -17.32 22.70 16.70
N TYR A 526 -16.52 22.72 15.66
CA TYR A 526 -16.13 23.94 14.97
C TYR A 526 -17.30 24.89 14.59
N PRO A 527 -18.45 24.43 14.04
CA PRO A 527 -19.57 25.33 13.78
C PRO A 527 -20.15 25.98 15.03
N PHE A 528 -20.19 25.26 16.14
CA PHE A 528 -20.70 25.78 17.41
C PHE A 528 -19.74 26.83 18.02
N MET A 529 -18.42 26.63 17.87
CA MET A 529 -17.43 27.65 18.28
C MET A 529 -17.65 28.96 17.50
N LEU A 530 -17.91 28.88 16.20
CA LEU A 530 -18.19 30.07 15.40
C LEU A 530 -19.49 30.76 15.85
N LEU A 531 -20.54 29.97 16.13
CA LEU A 531 -21.83 30.48 16.66
C LEU A 531 -21.63 31.15 18.02
N THR A 532 -20.83 30.57 18.91
CA THR A 532 -20.51 31.16 20.22
C THR A 532 -19.81 32.49 20.07
N VAL A 533 -18.83 32.60 19.18
CA VAL A 533 -18.15 33.88 18.90
C VAL A 533 -19.13 34.91 18.37
N ILE A 534 -20.00 34.57 17.41
CA ILE A 534 -21.02 35.47 16.88
C ILE A 534 -21.95 35.92 18.01
N LEU A 535 -22.43 35.02 18.84
CA LEU A 535 -23.30 35.33 19.99
C LEU A 535 -22.62 36.29 20.96
N LEU A 536 -21.39 36.01 21.38
CA LEU A 536 -20.63 36.85 22.30
C LEU A 536 -20.33 38.25 21.73
N VAL A 537 -20.08 38.34 20.40
CA VAL A 537 -19.93 39.61 19.71
C VAL A 537 -21.24 40.40 19.70
N THR A 538 -22.38 39.75 19.42
CA THR A 538 -23.70 40.43 19.45
C THR A 538 -24.07 40.94 20.83
N VAL A 539 -23.81 40.11 21.88
CA VAL A 539 -24.02 40.54 23.29
C VAL A 539 -23.11 41.73 23.65
N SER A 540 -21.87 41.72 23.18
CA SER A 540 -20.93 42.84 23.34
C SER A 540 -21.43 44.11 22.69
N ILE A 541 -21.90 44.06 21.44
CA ILE A 541 -22.41 45.21 20.69
C ILE A 541 -23.69 45.75 21.36
N ALA A 542 -24.55 44.89 21.92
CA ALA A 542 -25.77 45.28 22.64
C ALA A 542 -25.49 45.95 24.00
N GLY A 543 -24.22 46.13 24.38
CA GLY A 543 -23.86 46.72 25.67
C GLY A 543 -24.13 45.89 26.91
N GLN A 544 -24.46 44.61 26.71
CA GLN A 544 -24.77 43.65 27.79
C GLN A 544 -23.50 42.90 28.30
N ASN A 545 -22.37 43.56 28.27
CA ASN A 545 -21.09 42.95 28.62
C ASN A 545 -21.01 42.66 30.12
N SER A 546 -20.92 41.38 30.46
CA SER A 546 -20.31 40.99 31.75
C SER A 546 -18.79 40.86 31.53
N PHE A 547 -18.04 41.08 32.62
CA PHE A 547 -16.58 40.83 32.62
C PHE A 547 -16.23 39.45 32.04
N TRP A 548 -16.97 38.43 32.40
CA TRP A 548 -16.76 37.07 31.93
C TRP A 548 -17.06 36.87 30.44
N SER A 549 -18.12 37.47 29.88
CA SER A 549 -18.45 37.31 28.48
C SER A 549 -17.36 37.88 27.56
N PHE A 550 -16.78 39.02 27.96
CA PHE A 550 -15.66 39.64 27.22
C PHE A 550 -14.40 38.75 27.23
N TYR A 551 -14.02 38.19 28.39
CA TYR A 551 -12.85 37.30 28.50
C TYR A 551 -13.05 36.01 27.70
N LEU A 552 -14.23 35.38 27.78
CA LEU A 552 -14.54 34.20 26.99
C LEU A 552 -14.44 34.49 25.47
N LEU A 553 -14.96 35.60 25.03
CA LEU A 553 -14.82 36.04 23.64
C LEU A 553 -13.35 36.17 23.21
N CYS A 554 -12.53 36.83 24.02
CA CYS A 554 -11.10 36.98 23.73
C CYS A 554 -10.39 35.62 23.65
N ILE A 555 -10.69 34.68 24.57
CA ILE A 555 -10.12 33.34 24.59
C ILE A 555 -10.54 32.54 23.34
N ASP A 556 -11.82 32.57 22.96
CA ASP A 556 -12.33 31.85 21.79
C ASP A 556 -11.72 32.38 20.50
N VAL A 557 -11.72 33.71 20.32
CA VAL A 557 -11.09 34.33 19.15
C VAL A 557 -9.60 33.97 19.07
N MET A 558 -8.89 34.05 20.21
CA MET A 558 -7.47 33.69 20.25
C MET A 558 -7.25 32.20 19.91
N ASN A 559 -8.07 31.30 20.45
CA ASN A 559 -7.99 29.88 20.18
C ASN A 559 -8.20 29.55 18.68
N ILE A 560 -9.21 30.14 18.06
CA ILE A 560 -9.52 29.97 16.65
C ILE A 560 -8.36 30.51 15.79
N LEU A 561 -7.86 31.71 16.10
CA LEU A 561 -6.73 32.30 15.36
C LEU A 561 -5.45 31.48 15.51
N LEU A 562 -5.15 31.00 16.71
CA LEU A 562 -4.00 30.11 16.95
C LEU A 562 -4.17 28.76 16.25
N ALA A 563 -5.39 28.21 16.18
CA ALA A 563 -5.67 26.98 15.45
C ALA A 563 -5.42 27.17 13.95
N TYR A 564 -5.90 28.27 13.35
CA TYR A 564 -5.62 28.61 11.94
C TYR A 564 -4.13 28.85 11.71
N PHE A 565 -3.49 29.62 12.57
CA PHE A 565 -2.08 29.95 12.47
C PHE A 565 -1.20 28.70 12.56
N SER A 566 -1.43 27.83 13.55
CA SER A 566 -0.67 26.59 13.74
C SER A 566 -0.78 25.66 12.54
N TYR A 567 -1.99 25.51 12.00
CA TYR A 567 -2.25 24.71 10.81
C TYR A 567 -1.60 25.31 9.57
N TYR A 568 -1.71 26.61 9.40
CA TYR A 568 -1.11 27.35 8.29
C TYR A 568 0.42 27.26 8.29
N VAL A 569 1.05 27.48 9.45
CA VAL A 569 2.51 27.41 9.59
C VAL A 569 3.01 25.99 9.31
N LEU A 570 2.33 24.97 9.82
CA LEU A 570 2.68 23.59 9.56
C LEU A 570 2.61 23.27 8.06
N GLY A 571 1.51 23.62 7.40
CA GLY A 571 1.32 23.42 5.98
C GLY A 571 2.35 24.18 5.13
N LEU A 572 2.58 25.48 5.38
CA LEU A 572 3.54 26.27 4.60
C LEU A 572 4.97 25.74 4.66
N LYS A 573 5.40 25.20 5.80
CA LYS A 573 6.74 24.64 5.96
C LYS A 573 6.95 23.36 5.13
N THR A 574 5.88 22.65 4.84
CA THR A 574 5.89 21.33 4.19
C THR A 574 5.51 21.38 2.71
N LEU A 575 4.90 22.47 2.23
CA LEU A 575 4.59 22.67 0.83
C LEU A 575 5.86 22.83 -0.02
N GLY A 576 5.89 22.22 -1.21
CA GLY A 576 6.88 22.46 -2.25
C GLY A 576 6.79 23.90 -2.81
N ARG A 577 7.81 24.32 -3.56
CA ARG A 577 7.86 25.69 -4.12
C ARG A 577 6.66 26.00 -5.02
N GLU A 578 6.25 25.07 -5.85
CA GLU A 578 5.11 25.22 -6.77
C GLU A 578 3.78 25.27 -6.03
N GLU A 579 3.59 24.37 -5.06
CA GLU A 579 2.41 24.33 -4.21
C GLU A 579 2.24 25.65 -3.43
N ARG A 580 3.34 26.21 -2.89
CA ARG A 580 3.31 27.49 -2.17
C ARG A 580 2.85 28.67 -3.05
N ARG A 581 3.27 28.67 -4.31
CA ARG A 581 2.89 29.73 -5.28
C ARG A 581 1.45 29.62 -5.73
N ALA A 582 0.82 28.46 -5.59
CA ALA A 582 -0.49 28.16 -6.13
C ALA A 582 -1.65 28.83 -5.39
N GLY A 583 -1.48 29.32 -4.13
CA GLY A 583 -2.65 29.82 -3.44
C GLY A 583 -2.45 30.64 -2.16
N ARG A 584 -3.54 31.34 -1.80
CA ARG A 584 -3.71 32.08 -0.53
C ARG A 584 -4.43 31.16 0.48
N TYR A 585 -3.75 30.14 0.96
CA TYR A 585 -4.34 29.05 1.77
C TYR A 585 -5.02 29.54 3.05
N PHE A 586 -4.46 30.53 3.73
CA PHE A 586 -4.97 31.00 5.01
C PHE A 586 -6.43 31.45 4.93
N CYS A 587 -6.81 32.19 3.89
CA CYS A 587 -8.16 32.70 3.72
C CYS A 587 -9.21 31.58 3.52
N TRP A 588 -8.80 30.40 3.03
CA TRP A 588 -9.70 29.31 2.75
C TRP A 588 -9.85 28.31 3.90
N ILE A 589 -8.99 28.37 4.93
CA ILE A 589 -9.05 27.45 6.07
C ILE A 589 -10.43 27.45 6.75
N PRO A 590 -11.06 28.61 7.06
CA PRO A 590 -12.36 28.63 7.71
C PRO A 590 -13.46 27.91 6.91
N ALA A 591 -13.53 28.20 5.62
CA ALA A 591 -14.51 27.57 4.73
C ALA A 591 -14.26 26.06 4.58
N TYR A 592 -13.00 25.66 4.44
CA TYR A 592 -12.63 24.25 4.33
C TYR A 592 -12.99 23.45 5.60
N TRP A 593 -12.77 24.04 6.79
CA TRP A 593 -13.13 23.40 8.05
C TRP A 593 -14.65 23.31 8.25
N LEU A 594 -15.45 24.26 7.74
CA LEU A 594 -16.91 24.13 7.73
C LEU A 594 -17.37 22.96 6.86
N LEU A 595 -16.75 22.76 5.68
CA LEU A 595 -17.04 21.59 4.86
C LEU A 595 -16.64 20.27 5.56
N MET A 596 -15.53 20.25 6.29
CA MET A 596 -15.13 19.12 7.11
C MET A 596 -16.16 18.84 8.22
N SER A 597 -16.67 19.86 8.87
CA SER A 597 -17.70 19.75 9.90
C SER A 597 -19.00 19.14 9.35
N PHE A 598 -19.45 19.60 8.19
CA PHE A 598 -20.62 19.00 7.53
C PHE A 598 -20.40 17.50 7.24
N SER A 599 -19.23 17.14 6.78
CA SER A 599 -18.84 15.74 6.53
C SER A 599 -18.77 14.93 7.84
N ALA A 600 -18.32 15.54 8.95
CA ALA A 600 -18.24 14.90 10.26
C ALA A 600 -19.62 14.60 10.86
N TRP A 601 -20.57 15.54 10.77
CA TRP A 601 -21.95 15.30 11.22
C TRP A 601 -22.65 14.24 10.39
N ARG A 602 -22.42 14.23 9.06
CA ARG A 602 -22.91 13.17 8.19
C ARG A 602 -22.28 11.82 8.55
N ALA A 603 -20.98 11.79 8.87
CA ALA A 603 -20.26 10.59 9.31
C ALA A 603 -20.81 10.05 10.62
N LEU A 604 -21.08 10.92 11.60
CA LEU A 604 -21.68 10.56 12.88
C LEU A 604 -23.07 9.94 12.67
N TRP A 605 -23.92 10.56 11.83
CA TRP A 605 -25.22 9.99 11.49
C TRP A 605 -25.11 8.62 10.81
N GLN A 606 -24.18 8.46 9.84
CA GLN A 606 -23.94 7.18 9.17
C GLN A 606 -23.37 6.12 10.13
N LEU A 607 -22.61 6.50 11.14
CA LEU A 607 -22.04 5.58 12.12
C LEU A 607 -23.15 4.78 12.85
N PHE A 608 -24.27 5.43 13.13
CA PHE A 608 -25.42 4.77 13.78
C PHE A 608 -26.35 4.03 12.80
N ARG A 609 -26.51 4.54 11.56
CA ARG A 609 -27.47 4.00 10.60
C ARG A 609 -26.88 2.96 9.64
N ALA A 610 -25.63 3.16 9.22
CA ALA A 610 -24.97 2.34 8.23
C ALA A 610 -23.43 2.33 8.46
N PRO A 611 -22.96 1.72 9.58
CA PRO A 611 -21.56 1.80 9.99
C PRO A 611 -20.62 1.25 8.92
N HIS A 612 -20.97 0.16 8.26
CA HIS A 612 -20.12 -0.51 7.26
C HIS A 612 -20.35 -0.05 5.82
N LEU A 613 -21.19 0.99 5.60
CA LEU A 613 -21.42 1.53 4.26
C LEU A 613 -20.11 2.10 3.70
N TRP A 614 -19.63 1.55 2.61
CA TRP A 614 -18.48 2.03 1.88
C TRP A 614 -18.92 2.80 0.63
N GLU A 615 -18.77 4.13 0.66
CA GLU A 615 -19.03 4.99 -0.48
C GLU A 615 -17.78 5.07 -1.33
N LYS A 616 -17.77 4.34 -2.47
CA LYS A 616 -16.63 4.35 -3.40
C LYS A 616 -16.43 5.75 -4.01
N THR A 617 -15.21 6.24 -4.01
CA THR A 617 -14.80 7.43 -4.77
C THR A 617 -14.48 6.98 -6.20
N PRO A 618 -15.09 7.54 -7.25
CA PRO A 618 -14.74 7.21 -8.62
C PRO A 618 -13.36 7.81 -8.95
N HIS A 619 -12.47 7.00 -9.52
CA HIS A 619 -11.16 7.44 -9.99
C HIS A 619 -11.23 7.65 -11.51
N ARG A 620 -10.57 8.70 -12.01
CA ARG A 620 -10.51 9.05 -13.42
C ARG A 620 -9.05 9.12 -13.87
N PRO A 621 -8.75 8.80 -15.14
CA PRO A 621 -7.40 8.98 -15.66
C PRO A 621 -6.93 10.42 -15.45
N SER A 622 -5.69 10.59 -15.00
CA SER A 622 -5.09 11.90 -14.79
C SER A 622 -5.06 12.69 -16.10
N SER A 623 -5.43 13.97 -16.06
CA SER A 623 -5.41 14.86 -17.23
C SER A 623 -3.99 14.99 -17.84
N ALA A 624 -2.95 14.86 -17.03
CA ALA A 624 -1.57 14.80 -17.49
C ALA A 624 -1.27 13.55 -18.34
N PHE A 625 -1.97 12.45 -18.09
CA PHE A 625 -1.83 11.22 -18.87
C PHE A 625 -2.62 11.26 -20.19
N ALA A 626 -3.77 11.92 -20.20
CA ALA A 626 -4.60 12.09 -21.40
C ALA A 626 -3.88 12.91 -22.47
N THR A 627 -3.10 13.92 -22.11
CA THR A 627 -2.29 14.75 -23.04
C THR A 627 -1.13 13.98 -23.66
N CYS A 628 -0.54 13.00 -22.96
CA CYS A 628 0.49 12.12 -23.53
C CYS A 628 -0.06 11.11 -24.54
N ARG A 629 -1.31 10.65 -24.39
CA ARG A 629 -1.97 9.70 -25.31
C ARG A 629 -2.39 10.34 -26.63
N GLY A 630 -2.77 11.62 -26.60
CA GLY A 630 -3.14 12.37 -27.82
C GLY A 630 -1.97 12.60 -28.79
N ASN A 631 -0.73 12.44 -28.35
CA ASN A 631 0.47 12.65 -29.16
C ASN A 631 1.22 11.34 -29.52
N ARG A 632 0.69 10.18 -29.16
CA ARG A 632 1.25 8.86 -29.47
C ARG A 632 0.19 7.91 -30.05
N SER A 633 -0.28 8.19 -31.25
CA SER A 633 -0.74 7.16 -32.19
C SER A 633 0.50 6.42 -32.72
N GLY A 634 1.04 5.50 -31.94
CA GLY A 634 2.24 4.75 -32.30
C GLY A 634 2.86 4.06 -31.10
N LEU A 635 2.10 3.20 -30.42
CA LEU A 635 2.68 2.19 -29.51
C LEU A 635 3.19 1.04 -30.36
N SER A 636 4.43 1.17 -30.86
CA SER A 636 5.20 0.03 -31.37
C SER A 636 5.59 -0.85 -30.18
N VAL A 637 5.12 -2.08 -30.25
CA VAL A 637 5.53 -3.24 -29.46
C VAL A 637 7.06 -3.24 -29.34
N ILE A 638 7.60 -3.10 -28.14
CA ILE A 638 9.00 -3.40 -27.87
C ILE A 638 9.13 -4.92 -27.90
N ARG A 639 9.44 -5.45 -29.09
CA ARG A 639 10.01 -6.79 -29.24
C ARG A 639 11.47 -6.70 -28.77
N ALA A 640 11.81 -7.45 -27.76
CA ALA A 640 13.19 -7.80 -27.45
C ALA A 640 13.71 -8.68 -28.62
N GLY A 641 14.61 -8.13 -29.41
CA GLY A 641 15.24 -8.88 -30.50
C GLY A 641 16.01 -7.90 -31.40
N GLY A 642 17.33 -7.90 -31.25
CA GLY A 642 18.20 -7.03 -32.04
C GLY A 642 18.20 -7.34 -33.54
N SER A 643 18.33 -6.32 -34.32
CA SER A 643 19.11 -6.33 -35.58
C SER A 643 19.31 -4.90 -36.07
N VAL A 644 20.56 -4.64 -36.41
CA VAL A 644 21.12 -3.40 -36.92
C VAL A 644 20.78 -3.29 -38.40
N ALA A 645 20.39 -2.14 -38.89
CA ALA A 645 21.01 -1.43 -40.03
C ALA A 645 20.16 -0.25 -40.55
N GLY A 646 20.81 0.83 -40.92
CA GLY A 646 20.31 1.78 -41.94
C GLY A 646 20.20 3.25 -41.50
N HIS A 647 21.28 3.97 -41.74
CA HIS A 647 21.37 5.44 -41.70
C HIS A 647 20.32 6.13 -42.57
N GLN A 648 19.71 7.20 -42.04
CA GLN A 648 19.55 8.43 -42.81
C GLN A 648 19.40 9.65 -41.89
N LYS A 649 20.35 10.59 -42.05
CA LYS A 649 20.38 11.91 -41.42
C LYS A 649 19.24 12.79 -41.90
N ARG A 650 18.42 13.35 -41.01
CA ARG A 650 17.76 14.64 -41.23
C ARG A 650 17.95 15.52 -40.00
N ARG A 651 18.45 16.74 -40.26
CA ARG A 651 18.67 17.81 -39.28
C ARG A 651 17.36 18.29 -38.67
N PRO A 652 17.30 18.64 -37.39
CA PRO A 652 16.12 19.29 -36.77
C PRO A 652 16.22 20.81 -36.99
N ARG A 653 15.05 21.42 -37.24
CA ARG A 653 14.81 22.86 -37.13
C ARG A 653 14.66 23.20 -35.64
N ALA A 654 15.27 24.34 -35.27
CA ALA A 654 15.18 24.96 -33.96
C ALA A 654 13.75 25.44 -33.70
N ASP A 655 13.30 25.20 -32.48
CA ASP A 655 12.54 26.04 -31.55
C ASP A 655 11.69 25.12 -30.67
N ASP A 656 12.18 24.90 -29.48
CA ASP A 656 11.48 24.81 -28.18
C ASP A 656 12.46 24.22 -27.16
N LYS A 657 13.21 25.15 -26.57
CA LYS A 657 14.10 24.84 -25.43
C LYS A 657 13.30 24.92 -24.14
N LEU A 658 13.08 23.79 -23.47
CA LEU A 658 12.99 23.75 -22.03
C LEU A 658 14.28 23.13 -21.51
N VAL A 659 15.18 24.02 -21.13
CA VAL A 659 16.52 23.73 -20.60
C VAL A 659 16.43 23.44 -19.13
N PHE A 660 16.78 22.23 -18.71
CA PHE A 660 17.23 21.96 -17.34
C PHE A 660 18.73 22.24 -17.26
N THR A 661 19.09 23.41 -16.75
CA THR A 661 20.47 23.72 -16.40
C THR A 661 20.79 23.23 -15.00
N ALA A 662 21.71 22.27 -14.90
CA ALA A 662 22.46 22.01 -13.70
C ALA A 662 23.53 23.11 -13.56
N ASP A 663 23.41 23.98 -12.58
CA ASP A 663 24.41 25.00 -12.30
C ASP A 663 25.16 24.67 -11.02
N ARG A 664 26.46 24.73 -11.18
CA ARG A 664 27.61 24.51 -10.34
C ARG A 664 27.49 25.11 -8.92
N LEU A 665 27.74 24.29 -7.93
CA LEU A 665 28.12 24.74 -6.59
C LEU A 665 29.65 24.65 -6.46
N LYS A 666 30.29 25.81 -6.43
CA LYS A 666 31.66 25.98 -5.97
C LYS A 666 31.71 25.77 -4.46
N VAL A 667 32.57 24.85 -4.06
CA VAL A 667 32.97 24.65 -2.66
C VAL A 667 34.05 25.67 -2.36
N ALA A 668 33.86 26.50 -1.33
CA ALA A 668 34.89 27.28 -0.69
C ALA A 668 35.38 26.54 0.57
N PRO A 669 36.69 26.57 0.88
CA PRO A 669 37.21 25.86 2.05
C PRO A 669 36.98 26.66 3.32
N LEU A 670 36.56 25.99 4.38
CA LEU A 670 36.57 26.48 5.75
C LEU A 670 37.98 26.30 6.34
N VAL A 671 38.57 27.40 6.73
CA VAL A 671 39.69 27.48 7.68
C VAL A 671 39.15 28.16 8.94
N GLY A 672 39.48 27.56 10.10
CA GLY A 672 39.29 28.10 11.44
C GLY A 672 38.28 27.36 12.27
#